data_5ec0f5345c668c74936195fffcf59aeb
#
_entry.id   5ec0f5345c668c74936195fffcf59aeb
#
_cell.length_a   1.000
_cell.length_b   1.000
_cell.length_c   1.000
_cell.angle_alpha   90.00
_cell.angle_beta   90.00
_cell.angle_gamma   90.00
#
_symmetry.space_group_name_H-M   'P 1'
#
loop_
_entity.id
_entity.type
_entity.pdbx_description
1 polymer ?
#
loop_
_entity_poly.entity_id
_entity_poly.type
_entity_poly.pdbx_seq_one_letter_code
_entity_poly.pdbx_strand_id
1 'polypeptide(L)'
;MAKRHNRKKQQRRGPQLSDGERLWKRMSTAIGDNVELWNKSWNAQTIAELLITAEKMQGRFAKEPKAERIFRAKLDQSLAAIRRDRQFFTTDATKTITMRKLAEIEGIKASIADWEAFFLRHGKAGELFQGPPEFDDQSDKSRYEIIENAWLAILNGHELPETLSLGSEGLTKWGRFDLVREISRFADIRCGFRFQESTPSIALLLLQNQRFTVNELLDLRLAARKREGRNPFPRHYDEKLVEHSNLQTEVNGDEMVAQGRADLRHLPFVTIDPHDAKDFDDAVCMTDEGGKTTLWVAIADVAHYVQKDTRLDHAAKSRATSVYLPHTVLPMLPPRLADDLCSLRANVDRLAMVIEMQLNAEGEIIQSDAHEAVIRVIENLAYEDAIDDNRFDQMFKLAEIWQAGEVKLNISNAEMRPRILPNQDIKVMVKWPTDATRMIESFMVATNACVGNILGKAGAPLPWRCHAPPDAAEVLELNAKLAALGVDIELPMPSFKTHGQSDSDELSDLLGAWANTTIAPIPTVKPPINEANDVAPYLANVLDPKARQDILDSLMDAQSKASSLANKTRRVVDQGLFHLMQRANYSHKNLGHFGLNLDAYAHFTSPIRRYPDLMAHRQLKSMIRGEDWVYDEAETADIAEHCSNQSVIAKYIEWELVANAYHIHLLRGGEVDSTSQNTYPPIMEKSWPARIVSLRTPWVYLDLNDDGAIQGRMHLRQMDSKQRLNIDENGLEVSSAEPGRDGEHRVVARLGEKYPCRLRGIDIWGGSLDLAPR
;
A
#
# COMPACT_ATOMS: atom_id res chain seq x y z
N MET A 1 20.59 -44.06 10.71
CA MET A 1 19.93 -45.19 11.40
C MET A 1 19.31 -44.83 12.75
N ALA A 2 19.80 -43.87 13.50
CA ALA A 2 19.25 -43.52 14.83
C ALA A 2 17.83 -42.89 14.81
N LYS A 3 17.41 -42.17 13.74
CA LYS A 3 16.05 -41.61 13.63
C LYS A 3 14.95 -42.66 13.33
N ARG A 4 15.29 -43.84 12.81
CA ARG A 4 14.31 -44.93 12.57
C ARG A 4 14.01 -45.75 13.85
N HIS A 5 14.94 -45.74 14.80
CA HIS A 5 14.74 -46.50 16.08
C HIS A 5 13.80 -45.75 17.05
N ASN A 6 13.80 -44.40 17.02
CA ASN A 6 12.90 -43.63 17.88
C ASN A 6 11.43 -43.66 17.41
N ARG A 7 11.16 -43.80 16.09
CA ARG A 7 9.78 -43.90 15.58
C ARG A 7 9.12 -45.27 15.93
N LYS A 8 9.88 -46.34 16.03
CA LYS A 8 9.34 -47.67 16.42
C LYS A 8 9.04 -47.79 17.91
N LYS A 9 9.65 -46.97 18.79
CA LYS A 9 9.31 -46.93 20.21
C LYS A 9 8.07 -46.11 20.53
N GLN A 10 7.67 -45.17 19.68
CA GLN A 10 6.44 -44.37 19.86
C GLN A 10 5.16 -45.11 19.43
N GLN A 11 5.24 -46.16 18.60
CA GLN A 11 4.07 -46.91 18.12
C GLN A 11 3.55 -48.00 19.06
N ARG A 12 4.18 -48.20 20.24
CA ARG A 12 3.77 -49.23 21.21
C ARG A 12 3.20 -48.71 22.54
N ARG A 13 2.99 -47.39 22.68
CA ARG A 13 2.25 -46.85 23.82
C ARG A 13 0.85 -46.48 23.34
N GLY A 14 -0.16 -47.18 23.84
CA GLY A 14 -1.55 -46.82 23.66
C GLY A 14 -1.78 -45.33 24.04
N PRO A 15 -2.92 -44.70 23.68
CA PRO A 15 -3.16 -43.30 23.93
C PRO A 15 -2.95 -42.99 25.40
N GLN A 16 -1.88 -42.21 25.71
CA GLN A 16 -1.64 -41.76 27.08
C GLN A 16 -2.69 -40.73 27.43
N LEU A 17 -3.51 -41.02 28.43
CA LEU A 17 -4.48 -40.10 29.00
C LEU A 17 -3.79 -38.79 29.38
N SER A 18 -4.44 -37.62 29.08
CA SER A 18 -3.96 -36.30 29.53
C SER A 18 -3.95 -36.22 31.07
N ASP A 19 -3.20 -35.27 31.61
CA ASP A 19 -3.20 -35.05 33.07
C ASP A 19 -4.59 -34.64 33.58
N GLY A 20 -5.34 -33.86 32.75
CA GLY A 20 -6.73 -33.51 33.05
C GLY A 20 -7.64 -34.74 33.07
N GLU A 21 -7.54 -35.64 32.08
CA GLU A 21 -8.34 -36.86 32.04
C GLU A 21 -8.02 -37.81 33.19
N ARG A 22 -6.73 -37.94 33.55
CA ARG A 22 -6.31 -38.73 34.70
C ARG A 22 -6.86 -38.21 36.02
N LEU A 23 -6.80 -36.86 36.20
CA LEU A 23 -7.34 -36.23 37.39
C LEU A 23 -8.87 -36.38 37.45
N TRP A 24 -9.55 -36.13 36.33
CA TRP A 24 -11.00 -36.27 36.24
C TRP A 24 -11.47 -37.67 36.59
N LYS A 25 -10.84 -38.72 36.02
CA LYS A 25 -11.14 -40.15 36.34
C LYS A 25 -10.94 -40.47 37.82
N ARG A 26 -9.88 -39.95 38.44
CA ARG A 26 -9.63 -40.15 39.87
C ARG A 26 -10.67 -39.45 40.74
N MET A 27 -11.01 -38.20 40.41
CA MET A 27 -12.03 -37.46 41.13
C MET A 27 -13.41 -38.07 40.96
N SER A 28 -13.80 -38.45 39.74
CA SER A 28 -15.10 -39.08 39.47
C SER A 28 -15.25 -40.38 40.23
N THR A 29 -14.19 -41.20 40.30
CA THR A 29 -14.18 -42.42 41.12
C THR A 29 -14.30 -42.12 42.61
N ALA A 30 -13.68 -41.05 43.09
CA ALA A 30 -13.72 -40.68 44.51
C ALA A 30 -15.06 -40.03 44.92
N ILE A 31 -15.73 -39.36 44.01
CA ILE A 31 -17.02 -38.68 44.22
C ILE A 31 -18.18 -39.69 44.11
N GLY A 32 -18.05 -40.70 43.20
CA GLY A 32 -19.13 -41.63 42.90
C GLY A 32 -20.42 -40.93 42.45
N ASP A 33 -21.55 -41.33 42.97
CA ASP A 33 -22.88 -40.82 42.62
C ASP A 33 -23.30 -39.59 43.41
N ASN A 34 -22.40 -38.95 44.19
CA ASN A 34 -22.72 -37.80 44.99
C ASN A 34 -22.90 -36.54 44.14
N VAL A 35 -24.16 -36.16 43.89
CA VAL A 35 -24.56 -35.02 43.03
C VAL A 35 -24.04 -33.68 43.53
N GLU A 36 -23.96 -33.44 44.85
CA GLU A 36 -23.47 -32.20 45.44
C GLU A 36 -21.98 -32.01 45.13
N LEU A 37 -21.20 -33.06 45.18
CA LEU A 37 -19.75 -33.04 44.91
C LEU A 37 -19.47 -32.81 43.39
N TRP A 38 -20.33 -33.26 42.50
CA TRP A 38 -20.21 -32.99 41.07
C TRP A 38 -20.35 -31.52 40.71
N ASN A 39 -21.19 -30.78 41.41
CA ASN A 39 -21.45 -29.38 41.17
C ASN A 39 -20.55 -28.45 42.00
N LYS A 40 -19.66 -29.02 42.84
CA LYS A 40 -18.76 -28.23 43.73
C LYS A 40 -17.60 -27.62 42.96
N SER A 41 -17.25 -26.40 43.28
CA SER A 41 -16.01 -25.74 42.87
C SER A 41 -14.83 -26.21 43.75
N TRP A 42 -13.75 -26.61 43.10
CA TRP A 42 -12.61 -27.23 43.72
C TRP A 42 -11.36 -26.38 43.60
N ASN A 43 -10.61 -26.20 44.68
CA ASN A 43 -9.25 -25.70 44.68
C ASN A 43 -8.23 -26.81 44.88
N ALA A 44 -6.94 -26.48 44.80
CA ALA A 44 -5.86 -27.47 44.92
C ALA A 44 -5.92 -28.25 46.28
N GLN A 45 -6.26 -27.54 47.34
CA GLN A 45 -6.34 -28.12 48.68
C GLN A 45 -7.50 -29.09 48.81
N THR A 46 -8.70 -28.70 48.41
CA THR A 46 -9.90 -29.55 48.50
C THR A 46 -9.83 -30.78 47.57
N ILE A 47 -9.19 -30.66 46.39
CA ILE A 47 -8.91 -31.76 45.51
C ILE A 47 -7.95 -32.75 46.19
N ALA A 48 -6.86 -32.23 46.79
CA ALA A 48 -5.90 -33.04 47.47
C ALA A 48 -6.53 -33.81 48.64
N GLU A 49 -7.36 -33.16 49.44
CA GLU A 49 -8.11 -33.76 50.56
C GLU A 49 -9.03 -34.89 50.08
N LEU A 50 -9.81 -34.66 49.01
CA LEU A 50 -10.70 -35.67 48.43
C LEU A 50 -9.91 -36.91 48.00
N LEU A 51 -8.87 -36.72 47.21
CA LEU A 51 -8.13 -37.84 46.63
C LEU A 51 -7.28 -38.59 47.68
N ILE A 52 -6.70 -37.85 48.65
CA ILE A 52 -5.94 -38.50 49.73
C ILE A 52 -6.86 -39.32 50.59
N THR A 53 -8.06 -38.80 50.91
CA THR A 53 -9.05 -39.55 51.69
C THR A 53 -9.46 -40.83 51.00
N ALA A 54 -9.78 -40.72 49.71
CA ALA A 54 -10.15 -41.90 48.87
C ALA A 54 -9.01 -42.94 48.80
N GLU A 55 -7.76 -42.50 48.66
CA GLU A 55 -6.62 -43.41 48.59
C GLU A 55 -6.19 -43.96 49.94
N LYS A 56 -6.42 -43.22 51.05
CA LYS A 56 -6.26 -43.73 52.42
C LYS A 56 -7.28 -44.83 52.70
N MET A 57 -8.52 -44.68 52.28
CA MET A 57 -9.55 -45.72 52.40
C MET A 57 -9.20 -46.98 51.58
N GLN A 58 -8.41 -46.83 50.50
CA GLN A 58 -7.88 -47.96 49.70
C GLN A 58 -6.52 -48.47 50.19
N GLY A 59 -6.00 -47.97 51.35
CA GLY A 59 -4.75 -48.42 51.96
C GLY A 59 -3.43 -47.93 51.35
N ARG A 60 -3.48 -47.06 50.33
CA ARG A 60 -2.28 -46.61 49.58
C ARG A 60 -1.41 -45.61 50.34
N PHE A 61 -1.96 -44.74 51.16
CA PHE A 61 -1.20 -43.69 51.89
C PHE A 61 -1.06 -44.00 53.41
N ALA A 62 -1.47 -45.18 53.86
CA ALA A 62 -1.51 -45.47 55.30
C ALA A 62 -0.12 -45.53 56.00
N LYS A 63 1.00 -45.54 55.22
CA LYS A 63 2.34 -45.80 55.76
C LYS A 63 3.44 -44.77 55.43
N GLU A 64 3.15 -43.72 54.60
CA GLU A 64 4.22 -42.78 54.16
C GLU A 64 3.82 -41.31 54.10
N PRO A 65 4.10 -40.49 55.13
CA PRO A 65 3.89 -39.03 55.09
C PRO A 65 4.63 -38.30 53.97
N LYS A 66 5.74 -38.86 53.49
CA LYS A 66 6.54 -38.32 52.40
C LYS A 66 5.84 -38.44 51.04
N ALA A 67 5.09 -39.50 50.86
CA ALA A 67 4.33 -39.75 49.61
C ALA A 67 3.15 -38.76 49.48
N GLU A 68 2.48 -38.41 50.58
CA GLU A 68 1.41 -37.40 50.58
C GLU A 68 1.93 -36.01 50.19
N ARG A 69 3.08 -35.59 50.71
CA ARG A 69 3.71 -34.30 50.39
C ARG A 69 4.12 -34.22 48.91
N ILE A 70 4.70 -35.30 48.36
CA ILE A 70 5.06 -35.38 46.93
C ILE A 70 3.80 -35.32 46.06
N PHE A 71 2.74 -36.00 46.47
CA PHE A 71 1.47 -36.01 45.75
C PHE A 71 0.85 -34.60 45.70
N ARG A 72 0.80 -33.84 46.82
CA ARG A 72 0.32 -32.47 46.87
C ARG A 72 1.11 -31.57 45.92
N ALA A 73 2.44 -31.62 45.98
CA ALA A 73 3.30 -30.81 45.11
C ALA A 73 3.11 -31.11 43.60
N LYS A 74 2.95 -32.36 43.24
CA LYS A 74 2.66 -32.75 41.85
C LYS A 74 1.26 -32.29 41.39
N LEU A 75 0.29 -32.32 42.30
CA LEU A 75 -1.07 -31.86 42.00
C LEU A 75 -1.09 -30.35 41.72
N ASP A 76 -0.41 -29.55 42.53
CA ASP A 76 -0.32 -28.10 42.32
C ASP A 76 0.31 -27.74 40.96
N GLN A 77 1.36 -28.44 40.56
CA GLN A 77 1.98 -28.25 39.25
C GLN A 77 1.02 -28.64 38.10
N SER A 78 0.29 -29.77 38.27
CA SER A 78 -0.66 -30.21 37.24
C SER A 78 -1.88 -29.33 37.11
N LEU A 79 -2.38 -28.74 38.19
CA LEU A 79 -3.56 -27.87 38.18
C LEU A 79 -3.36 -26.60 37.34
N ALA A 80 -2.17 -26.04 37.26
CA ALA A 80 -1.86 -24.91 36.40
C ALA A 80 -2.01 -25.26 34.90
N ALA A 81 -1.65 -26.51 34.51
CA ALA A 81 -1.85 -26.99 33.14
C ALA A 81 -3.32 -27.35 32.86
N ILE A 82 -4.00 -27.97 33.84
CA ILE A 82 -5.40 -28.38 33.74
C ILE A 82 -6.34 -27.13 33.60
N ARG A 83 -6.06 -26.05 34.29
CA ARG A 83 -6.81 -24.79 34.14
C ARG A 83 -6.73 -24.21 32.73
N ARG A 84 -5.64 -24.46 32.00
CA ARG A 84 -5.47 -24.08 30.60
C ARG A 84 -6.16 -25.05 29.64
N ASP A 85 -6.29 -26.29 30.02
CA ASP A 85 -6.90 -27.36 29.21
C ASP A 85 -8.32 -27.67 29.72
N ARG A 86 -9.29 -26.92 29.21
CA ARG A 86 -10.70 -26.91 29.64
C ARG A 86 -11.50 -28.18 29.23
N GLN A 87 -10.86 -29.29 28.93
CA GLN A 87 -11.54 -30.47 28.44
C GLN A 87 -12.43 -31.18 29.49
N PHE A 88 -11.93 -31.29 30.68
CA PHE A 88 -12.59 -32.07 31.75
C PHE A 88 -13.09 -31.20 32.90
N PHE A 89 -12.69 -29.94 32.90
CA PHE A 89 -12.99 -28.99 33.97
C PHE A 89 -13.34 -27.62 33.41
N THR A 90 -14.26 -26.92 34.03
CA THR A 90 -14.45 -25.48 33.87
C THR A 90 -13.60 -24.74 34.91
N THR A 91 -13.28 -23.49 34.63
CA THR A 91 -12.49 -22.62 35.56
C THR A 91 -13.19 -21.30 35.70
N ASP A 92 -13.44 -20.88 36.95
CA ASP A 92 -14.03 -19.57 37.25
C ASP A 92 -12.97 -18.46 37.43
N ALA A 93 -13.45 -17.24 37.69
CA ALA A 93 -12.61 -16.07 37.93
C ALA A 93 -11.72 -16.23 39.19
N THR A 94 -12.10 -17.08 40.15
CA THR A 94 -11.38 -17.35 41.40
C THR A 94 -10.31 -18.43 41.21
N LYS A 95 -10.11 -18.94 39.99
CA LYS A 95 -9.20 -20.02 39.65
C LYS A 95 -9.56 -21.38 40.30
N THR A 96 -10.80 -21.56 40.74
CA THR A 96 -11.32 -22.89 41.10
C THR A 96 -11.74 -23.64 39.88
N ILE A 97 -11.79 -24.96 39.95
CA ILE A 97 -12.21 -25.86 38.87
C ILE A 97 -13.48 -26.60 39.25
N THR A 98 -14.39 -26.75 38.28
CA THR A 98 -15.59 -27.59 38.42
C THR A 98 -15.51 -28.71 37.42
N MET A 99 -15.86 -29.93 37.84
CA MET A 99 -15.83 -31.10 36.95
C MET A 99 -16.96 -31.05 35.93
N ARG A 100 -16.63 -31.36 34.69
CA ARG A 100 -17.65 -31.58 33.66
C ARG A 100 -18.31 -32.92 33.85
N LYS A 101 -19.61 -32.98 33.59
CA LYS A 101 -20.34 -34.26 33.56
C LYS A 101 -19.90 -35.10 32.38
N LEU A 102 -19.95 -36.42 32.48
CA LEU A 102 -19.54 -37.33 31.42
C LEU A 102 -20.32 -37.05 30.12
N ALA A 103 -21.62 -36.83 30.24
CA ALA A 103 -22.48 -36.49 29.09
C ALA A 103 -22.05 -35.24 28.35
N GLU A 104 -21.56 -34.19 29.04
CA GLU A 104 -21.03 -32.96 28.44
C GLU A 104 -19.73 -33.25 27.66
N ILE A 105 -18.83 -34.04 28.25
CA ILE A 105 -17.58 -34.45 27.62
C ILE A 105 -17.85 -35.29 26.38
N GLU A 106 -18.79 -36.20 26.43
CA GLU A 106 -19.18 -37.05 25.30
C GLU A 106 -19.88 -36.21 24.21
N GLY A 107 -20.75 -35.27 24.58
CA GLY A 107 -21.38 -34.34 23.65
C GLY A 107 -20.38 -33.47 22.88
N ILE A 108 -19.36 -32.95 23.58
CA ILE A 108 -18.29 -32.16 22.93
C ILE A 108 -17.43 -33.04 22.01
N LYS A 109 -17.09 -34.26 22.43
CA LYS A 109 -16.36 -35.21 21.57
C LYS A 109 -17.15 -35.57 20.33
N ALA A 110 -18.45 -35.78 20.44
CA ALA A 110 -19.33 -36.00 19.29
C ALA A 110 -19.37 -34.82 18.37
N SER A 111 -19.50 -33.59 18.90
CA SER A 111 -19.46 -32.36 18.11
C SER A 111 -18.13 -32.19 17.38
N ILE A 112 -17.01 -32.50 18.01
CA ILE A 112 -15.68 -32.47 17.35
C ILE A 112 -15.64 -33.48 16.19
N ALA A 113 -16.10 -34.72 16.42
CA ALA A 113 -16.12 -35.75 15.40
C ALA A 113 -16.99 -35.35 14.19
N ASP A 114 -18.12 -34.68 14.44
CA ASP A 114 -18.99 -34.17 13.40
C ASP A 114 -18.34 -33.06 12.56
N TRP A 115 -17.61 -32.13 13.21
CA TRP A 115 -16.84 -31.12 12.52
C TRP A 115 -15.67 -31.73 11.71
N GLU A 116 -14.92 -32.68 12.29
CA GLU A 116 -13.85 -33.34 11.56
C GLU A 116 -14.37 -34.12 10.36
N ALA A 117 -15.53 -34.79 10.49
CA ALA A 117 -16.18 -35.48 9.38
C ALA A 117 -16.66 -34.52 8.29
N PHE A 118 -17.20 -33.37 8.66
CA PHE A 118 -17.56 -32.29 7.73
C PHE A 118 -16.33 -31.79 6.94
N PHE A 119 -15.24 -31.42 7.64
CA PHE A 119 -14.01 -30.96 6.99
C PHE A 119 -13.39 -32.04 6.07
N LEU A 120 -13.48 -33.31 6.44
CA LEU A 120 -13.00 -34.40 5.60
C LEU A 120 -13.83 -34.56 4.31
N ARG A 121 -15.18 -34.46 4.41
CA ARG A 121 -16.07 -34.57 3.25
C ARG A 121 -15.91 -33.42 2.27
N HIS A 122 -15.82 -32.18 2.78
CA HIS A 122 -15.93 -30.95 1.99
C HIS A 122 -14.60 -30.20 1.80
N GLY A 123 -13.52 -30.65 2.43
CA GLY A 123 -12.18 -30.04 2.33
C GLY A 123 -11.37 -30.55 1.15
N LYS A 124 -11.91 -30.47 -0.07
CA LYS A 124 -11.18 -30.83 -1.28
C LYS A 124 -10.44 -29.62 -1.86
N ALA A 125 -9.20 -29.82 -2.26
CA ALA A 125 -8.39 -28.77 -2.84
C ALA A 125 -8.81 -28.44 -4.28
N GLY A 126 -8.76 -27.12 -4.65
CA GLY A 126 -8.94 -26.68 -6.02
C GLY A 126 -10.38 -26.45 -6.46
N GLU A 127 -11.33 -26.38 -5.54
CA GLU A 127 -12.73 -26.07 -5.84
C GLU A 127 -13.05 -24.56 -5.86
N LEU A 128 -12.04 -23.72 -5.82
CA LEU A 128 -12.18 -22.27 -5.75
C LEU A 128 -13.09 -21.69 -6.84
N PHE A 129 -13.02 -22.21 -8.07
CA PHE A 129 -13.77 -21.69 -9.23
C PHE A 129 -15.10 -22.42 -9.49
N GLN A 130 -15.48 -23.35 -8.62
CA GLN A 130 -16.74 -24.12 -8.76
C GLN A 130 -17.92 -23.49 -7.98
N GLY A 131 -17.66 -22.37 -7.28
CA GLY A 131 -18.68 -21.75 -6.42
C GLY A 131 -18.78 -22.40 -5.04
N PRO A 132 -19.85 -22.08 -4.29
CA PRO A 132 -20.11 -22.73 -3.01
C PRO A 132 -20.38 -24.23 -3.21
N PRO A 133 -19.99 -25.09 -2.24
CA PRO A 133 -20.26 -26.52 -2.36
C PRO A 133 -21.76 -26.79 -2.37
N GLU A 134 -22.17 -27.75 -3.20
CA GLU A 134 -23.52 -28.30 -3.12
C GLU A 134 -23.60 -29.28 -1.96
N PHE A 135 -24.69 -29.24 -1.23
CA PHE A 135 -24.93 -30.08 -0.06
C PHE A 135 -26.21 -30.90 -0.22
N ASP A 136 -26.08 -32.20 -0.17
CA ASP A 136 -27.23 -33.12 -0.12
C ASP A 136 -27.86 -33.15 1.29
N ASP A 137 -27.09 -32.81 2.32
CA ASP A 137 -27.52 -32.80 3.72
C ASP A 137 -27.71 -31.37 4.24
N GLN A 138 -28.88 -31.09 4.79
CA GLN A 138 -29.24 -29.80 5.38
C GLN A 138 -28.32 -29.46 6.58
N SER A 139 -27.84 -30.44 7.32
CA SER A 139 -26.93 -30.23 8.43
C SER A 139 -25.56 -29.72 7.96
N ASP A 140 -25.02 -30.26 6.87
CA ASP A 140 -23.77 -29.81 6.27
C ASP A 140 -23.92 -28.41 5.67
N LYS A 141 -25.05 -28.12 5.04
CA LYS A 141 -25.38 -26.77 4.56
C LYS A 141 -25.37 -25.76 5.71
N SER A 142 -26.05 -26.05 6.80
CA SER A 142 -26.08 -25.17 7.98
C SER A 142 -24.70 -24.97 8.60
N ARG A 143 -23.84 -26.00 8.65
CA ARG A 143 -22.46 -25.87 9.10
C ARG A 143 -21.64 -24.95 8.19
N TYR A 144 -21.83 -25.06 6.89
CA TYR A 144 -21.12 -24.21 5.95
C TYR A 144 -21.54 -22.74 6.09
N GLU A 145 -22.83 -22.45 6.29
CA GLU A 145 -23.34 -21.12 6.58
C GLU A 145 -22.72 -20.53 7.87
N ILE A 146 -22.54 -21.34 8.91
CA ILE A 146 -21.84 -20.95 10.14
C ILE A 146 -20.38 -20.60 9.84
N ILE A 147 -19.69 -21.38 9.00
CA ILE A 147 -18.31 -21.12 8.57
C ILE A 147 -18.23 -19.81 7.81
N GLU A 148 -19.10 -19.57 6.83
CA GLU A 148 -19.10 -18.31 6.06
C GLU A 148 -19.32 -17.09 6.95
N ASN A 149 -20.26 -17.18 7.90
CA ASN A 149 -20.48 -16.11 8.87
C ASN A 149 -19.29 -15.89 9.80
N ALA A 150 -18.56 -16.96 10.18
CA ALA A 150 -17.31 -16.84 10.92
C ALA A 150 -16.20 -16.19 10.06
N TRP A 151 -16.08 -16.55 8.79
CA TRP A 151 -15.14 -15.90 7.87
C TRP A 151 -15.43 -14.41 7.68
N LEU A 152 -16.72 -14.03 7.54
CA LEU A 152 -17.12 -12.62 7.49
C LEU A 152 -16.75 -11.89 8.78
N ALA A 153 -16.98 -12.50 9.94
CA ALA A 153 -16.58 -11.92 11.23
C ALA A 153 -15.06 -11.72 11.32
N ILE A 154 -14.25 -12.69 10.86
CA ILE A 154 -12.79 -12.60 10.82
C ILE A 154 -12.35 -11.41 9.95
N LEU A 155 -12.87 -11.29 8.73
CA LEU A 155 -12.51 -10.19 7.83
C LEU A 155 -12.91 -8.81 8.38
N ASN A 156 -14.09 -8.74 9.00
CA ASN A 156 -14.59 -7.50 9.60
C ASN A 156 -13.93 -7.16 10.95
N GLY A 157 -13.23 -8.12 11.57
CA GLY A 157 -12.70 -7.98 12.93
C GLY A 157 -13.81 -7.90 13.99
N HIS A 158 -14.94 -8.53 13.71
CA HIS A 158 -16.05 -8.67 14.64
C HIS A 158 -15.89 -9.90 15.52
N GLU A 159 -16.67 -9.97 16.60
CA GLU A 159 -16.77 -11.18 17.39
C GLU A 159 -17.32 -12.35 16.56
N LEU A 160 -16.79 -13.53 16.82
CA LEU A 160 -17.24 -14.73 16.11
C LEU A 160 -18.70 -15.06 16.46
N PRO A 161 -19.47 -15.63 15.52
CA PRO A 161 -20.84 -16.03 15.79
C PRO A 161 -20.93 -17.01 16.97
N GLU A 162 -21.86 -16.84 17.88
CA GLU A 162 -22.11 -17.74 19.00
C GLU A 162 -22.41 -19.17 18.54
N THR A 163 -22.97 -19.32 17.34
CA THR A 163 -23.23 -20.61 16.69
C THR A 163 -21.96 -21.37 16.36
N LEU A 164 -20.80 -20.71 16.29
CA LEU A 164 -19.49 -21.32 16.13
C LEU A 164 -18.99 -21.83 17.49
N SER A 165 -19.50 -22.95 17.95
CA SER A 165 -19.18 -23.49 19.26
C SER A 165 -19.13 -25.02 19.27
N LEU A 166 -18.49 -25.56 20.30
CA LEU A 166 -18.42 -26.97 20.62
C LEU A 166 -19.27 -27.22 21.87
N GLY A 167 -20.41 -27.86 21.70
CA GLY A 167 -21.34 -28.14 22.79
C GLY A 167 -22.10 -26.88 23.25
N SER A 168 -22.79 -26.97 24.37
CA SER A 168 -23.69 -25.94 24.89
C SER A 168 -23.02 -24.73 25.56
N GLU A 169 -21.70 -24.77 25.74
CA GLU A 169 -20.94 -23.77 26.51
C GLU A 169 -20.27 -22.70 25.65
N GLY A 170 -20.53 -22.65 24.37
CA GLY A 170 -19.95 -21.63 23.47
C GLY A 170 -18.41 -21.77 23.26
N LEU A 171 -17.82 -22.94 23.54
CA LEU A 171 -16.38 -23.15 23.38
C LEU A 171 -16.02 -23.33 21.92
N THR A 172 -14.97 -22.59 21.47
CA THR A 172 -14.37 -22.79 20.14
C THR A 172 -13.14 -23.70 20.19
N LYS A 173 -12.56 -23.89 21.36
CA LYS A 173 -11.34 -24.67 21.58
C LYS A 173 -11.53 -25.75 22.62
N TRP A 174 -11.10 -26.96 22.30
CA TRP A 174 -11.19 -28.13 23.14
C TRP A 174 -9.91 -28.97 23.04
N GLY A 175 -9.09 -28.94 24.07
CA GLY A 175 -7.81 -29.64 24.05
C GLY A 175 -6.89 -29.16 22.92
N ARG A 176 -6.60 -30.06 22.00
CA ARG A 176 -5.80 -29.79 20.79
C ARG A 176 -6.64 -29.34 19.59
N PHE A 177 -7.94 -29.55 19.65
CA PHE A 177 -8.86 -29.12 18.60
C PHE A 177 -9.23 -27.66 18.80
N ASP A 178 -9.08 -26.89 17.77
CA ASP A 178 -9.38 -25.46 17.72
C ASP A 178 -10.25 -25.19 16.48
N LEU A 179 -11.55 -25.01 16.68
CA LEU A 179 -12.51 -24.88 15.59
C LEU A 179 -12.20 -23.67 14.70
N VAL A 180 -11.80 -22.54 15.30
CA VAL A 180 -11.44 -21.33 14.54
C VAL A 180 -10.25 -21.62 13.62
N ARG A 181 -9.26 -22.32 14.12
CA ARG A 181 -8.09 -22.71 13.31
C ARG A 181 -8.47 -23.71 12.21
N GLU A 182 -9.35 -24.67 12.50
CA GLU A 182 -9.75 -25.66 11.50
C GLU A 182 -10.62 -25.04 10.41
N ILE A 183 -11.51 -24.08 10.70
CA ILE A 183 -12.27 -23.35 9.65
C ILE A 183 -11.35 -22.44 8.81
N SER A 184 -10.33 -21.85 9.40
CA SER A 184 -9.32 -21.08 8.67
C SER A 184 -8.51 -22.01 7.75
N ARG A 185 -8.06 -23.15 8.26
CA ARG A 185 -7.38 -24.18 7.46
C ARG A 185 -8.27 -24.76 6.36
N PHE A 186 -9.55 -24.90 6.61
CA PHE A 186 -10.53 -25.33 5.61
C PHE A 186 -10.60 -24.34 4.44
N ALA A 187 -10.56 -23.03 4.72
CA ALA A 187 -10.44 -22.01 3.67
C ALA A 187 -9.19 -22.21 2.82
N ASP A 188 -8.03 -22.43 3.44
CA ASP A 188 -6.76 -22.66 2.72
C ASP A 188 -6.80 -23.91 1.84
N ILE A 189 -7.40 -24.98 2.33
CA ILE A 189 -7.55 -26.23 1.58
C ILE A 189 -8.46 -26.01 0.36
N ARG A 190 -9.62 -25.41 0.54
CA ARG A 190 -10.56 -25.17 -0.56
C ARG A 190 -10.03 -24.18 -1.59
N CYS A 191 -9.36 -23.13 -1.13
CA CYS A 191 -8.72 -22.15 -1.99
C CYS A 191 -7.63 -22.79 -2.87
N GLY A 192 -6.90 -23.78 -2.34
CA GLY A 192 -5.83 -24.47 -3.06
C GLY A 192 -4.54 -23.68 -3.16
N PHE A 193 -4.51 -22.42 -2.73
CA PHE A 193 -3.31 -21.59 -2.63
C PHE A 193 -2.66 -21.75 -1.24
N ARG A 194 -1.38 -21.36 -1.11
CA ARG A 194 -0.65 -21.43 0.15
C ARG A 194 -0.21 -20.03 0.55
N PHE A 195 -0.91 -19.48 1.51
CA PHE A 195 -0.56 -18.20 2.14
C PHE A 195 0.12 -18.42 3.50
N GLN A 196 0.70 -17.37 4.08
CA GLN A 196 1.22 -17.42 5.45
C GLN A 196 0.08 -17.38 6.48
N GLU A 197 -0.98 -16.63 6.14
CA GLU A 197 -2.21 -16.49 6.92
C GLU A 197 -3.41 -16.89 6.07
N SER A 198 -4.50 -17.31 6.70
CA SER A 198 -5.70 -17.76 6.00
C SER A 198 -6.61 -16.62 5.50
N THR A 199 -6.34 -15.39 5.88
CA THR A 199 -7.17 -14.21 5.50
C THR A 199 -7.34 -14.06 3.99
N PRO A 200 -6.29 -14.18 3.15
CA PRO A 200 -6.47 -14.13 1.70
C PRO A 200 -7.35 -15.25 1.14
N SER A 201 -7.23 -16.47 1.67
CA SER A 201 -8.09 -17.62 1.28
C SER A 201 -9.55 -17.36 1.62
N ILE A 202 -9.80 -16.83 2.81
CA ILE A 202 -11.14 -16.46 3.29
C ILE A 202 -11.74 -15.39 2.40
N ALA A 203 -11.00 -14.31 2.13
CA ALA A 203 -11.46 -13.21 1.27
C ALA A 203 -11.84 -13.70 -0.13
N LEU A 204 -10.99 -14.56 -0.71
CA LEU A 204 -11.17 -15.10 -2.03
C LEU A 204 -12.42 -16.01 -2.13
N LEU A 205 -12.62 -16.91 -1.17
CA LEU A 205 -13.79 -17.79 -1.12
C LEU A 205 -15.08 -17.01 -0.92
N LEU A 206 -15.10 -16.03 -0.02
CA LEU A 206 -16.29 -15.20 0.21
C LEU A 206 -16.64 -14.33 -1.00
N LEU A 207 -15.65 -13.81 -1.71
CA LEU A 207 -15.87 -13.10 -2.98
C LEU A 207 -16.44 -14.05 -4.04
N GLN A 208 -15.90 -15.25 -4.16
CA GLN A 208 -16.36 -16.28 -5.10
C GLN A 208 -17.77 -16.76 -4.79
N ASN A 209 -18.11 -16.88 -3.51
CA ASN A 209 -19.44 -17.25 -3.04
C ASN A 209 -20.43 -16.07 -3.05
N GLN A 210 -20.06 -14.93 -3.62
CA GLN A 210 -20.89 -13.72 -3.73
C GLN A 210 -21.42 -13.19 -2.38
N ARG A 211 -20.67 -13.43 -1.29
CA ARG A 211 -21.01 -12.94 0.05
C ARG A 211 -20.75 -11.44 0.19
N PHE A 212 -19.96 -10.87 -0.72
CA PHE A 212 -19.75 -9.45 -0.91
C PHE A 212 -19.30 -9.17 -2.35
N THR A 213 -19.47 -7.93 -2.76
CA THR A 213 -19.02 -7.40 -4.05
C THR A 213 -17.53 -7.05 -4.03
N VAL A 214 -16.95 -6.76 -5.19
CA VAL A 214 -15.56 -6.27 -5.28
C VAL A 214 -15.42 -4.95 -4.51
N ASN A 215 -16.36 -4.04 -4.65
CA ASN A 215 -16.34 -2.76 -3.94
C ASN A 215 -16.32 -2.95 -2.42
N GLU A 216 -17.20 -3.81 -1.90
CA GLU A 216 -17.26 -4.13 -0.47
C GLU A 216 -15.96 -4.77 0.03
N LEU A 217 -15.33 -5.65 -0.78
CA LEU A 217 -14.04 -6.24 -0.43
C LEU A 217 -12.95 -5.17 -0.28
N LEU A 218 -12.86 -4.25 -1.24
CA LEU A 218 -11.86 -3.18 -1.19
C LEU A 218 -12.13 -2.22 -0.01
N ASP A 219 -13.40 -1.96 0.28
CA ASP A 219 -13.81 -1.20 1.45
C ASP A 219 -13.44 -1.89 2.77
N LEU A 220 -13.66 -3.19 2.87
CA LEU A 220 -13.26 -4.00 4.03
C LEU A 220 -11.74 -3.98 4.20
N ARG A 221 -11.00 -4.08 3.10
CA ARG A 221 -9.53 -3.99 3.11
C ARG A 221 -9.06 -2.63 3.63
N LEU A 222 -9.65 -1.55 3.16
CA LEU A 222 -9.35 -0.20 3.63
C LEU A 222 -9.62 -0.05 5.13
N ALA A 223 -10.75 -0.56 5.62
CA ALA A 223 -11.11 -0.55 7.04
C ALA A 223 -10.15 -1.41 7.90
N ALA A 224 -9.64 -2.52 7.37
CA ALA A 224 -8.72 -3.41 8.06
C ALA A 224 -7.36 -2.76 8.37
N ARG A 225 -6.91 -1.77 7.59
CA ARG A 225 -5.62 -1.08 7.81
C ARG A 225 -5.44 -0.57 9.24
N LYS A 226 -6.49 0.01 9.82
CA LYS A 226 -6.45 0.50 11.21
C LYS A 226 -6.24 -0.64 12.21
N ARG A 227 -6.87 -1.79 11.99
CA ARG A 227 -6.75 -2.96 12.87
C ARG A 227 -5.37 -3.61 12.79
N GLU A 228 -4.74 -3.52 11.62
CA GLU A 228 -3.39 -4.02 11.36
C GLU A 228 -2.27 -3.07 11.83
N GLY A 229 -2.61 -1.97 12.52
CA GLY A 229 -1.64 -0.97 12.96
C GLY A 229 -1.04 -0.13 11.84
N ARG A 230 -1.62 -0.19 10.63
CA ARG A 230 -1.22 0.67 9.49
C ARG A 230 -1.96 1.99 9.60
N ASN A 231 -1.29 3.07 9.21
CA ASN A 231 -1.89 4.41 9.26
C ASN A 231 -3.20 4.44 8.46
N PRO A 232 -4.34 4.74 9.10
CA PRO A 232 -5.61 4.86 8.43
C PRO A 232 -5.68 6.19 7.69
N PHE A 233 -6.34 6.19 6.53
CA PHE A 233 -6.77 7.44 5.89
C PHE A 233 -8.25 7.69 6.24
N PRO A 234 -8.67 8.93 6.58
CA PRO A 234 -10.05 9.22 6.92
C PRO A 234 -11.00 8.91 5.73
N ARG A 235 -11.92 7.96 5.92
CA ARG A 235 -12.83 7.51 4.85
C ARG A 235 -14.06 8.40 4.70
N HIS A 236 -14.64 8.80 5.81
CA HIS A 236 -15.87 9.57 5.85
C HIS A 236 -15.61 10.94 6.44
N TYR A 237 -16.44 11.87 6.08
CA TYR A 237 -16.52 13.16 6.76
C TYR A 237 -17.46 13.05 7.97
N ASP A 238 -17.16 13.82 9.01
CA ASP A 238 -18.08 14.09 10.10
C ASP A 238 -19.36 14.75 9.56
N GLU A 239 -20.54 14.34 10.06
CA GLU A 239 -21.84 14.87 9.62
C GLU A 239 -21.90 16.41 9.73
N LYS A 240 -21.38 16.98 10.82
CA LYS A 240 -21.34 18.43 11.01
C LYS A 240 -20.46 19.15 10.00
N LEU A 241 -19.42 18.47 9.49
CA LEU A 241 -18.58 19.00 8.44
C LEU A 241 -19.33 19.01 7.10
N VAL A 242 -20.07 17.95 6.81
CA VAL A 242 -20.92 17.87 5.61
C VAL A 242 -22.00 18.94 5.64
N GLU A 243 -22.68 19.11 6.78
CA GLU A 243 -23.64 20.18 6.99
C GLU A 243 -23.01 21.56 6.79
N HIS A 244 -21.83 21.80 7.36
CA HIS A 244 -21.10 23.07 7.18
C HIS A 244 -20.74 23.32 5.72
N SER A 245 -20.31 22.30 4.97
CA SER A 245 -20.02 22.46 3.55
C SER A 245 -21.29 22.74 2.72
N ASN A 246 -22.42 22.16 3.09
CA ASN A 246 -23.69 22.38 2.40
C ASN A 246 -24.30 23.76 2.65
N LEU A 247 -23.86 24.44 3.70
CA LEU A 247 -24.25 25.86 3.97
C LEU A 247 -23.47 26.85 3.10
N GLN A 248 -22.38 26.41 2.43
CA GLN A 248 -21.64 27.27 1.49
C GLN A 248 -22.51 27.53 0.26
N THR A 249 -22.55 28.77 -0.17
CA THR A 249 -23.37 29.22 -1.30
C THR A 249 -22.51 29.60 -2.50
N GLU A 250 -23.11 29.59 -3.68
CA GLU A 250 -22.48 30.16 -4.88
C GLU A 250 -22.23 31.66 -4.67
N VAL A 251 -21.14 32.11 -5.24
CA VAL A 251 -20.79 33.54 -5.22
C VAL A 251 -21.46 34.29 -6.36
N ASN A 252 -21.80 35.55 -6.11
CA ASN A 252 -22.21 36.43 -7.15
C ASN A 252 -20.95 37.08 -7.79
N GLY A 253 -20.68 36.75 -9.07
CA GLY A 253 -19.49 37.23 -9.76
C GLY A 253 -19.38 38.75 -9.80
N ASP A 254 -20.51 39.49 -10.04
CA ASP A 254 -20.51 40.95 -10.12
C ASP A 254 -20.19 41.58 -8.74
N GLU A 255 -20.68 41.02 -7.66
CA GLU A 255 -20.33 41.48 -6.31
C GLU A 255 -18.86 41.23 -6.01
N MET A 256 -18.29 40.12 -6.45
CA MET A 256 -16.87 39.83 -6.27
C MET A 256 -15.97 40.75 -7.06
N VAL A 257 -16.37 41.12 -8.28
CA VAL A 257 -15.69 42.15 -9.08
C VAL A 257 -15.78 43.51 -8.39
N ALA A 258 -16.96 43.88 -7.87
CA ALA A 258 -17.13 45.12 -7.12
C ALA A 258 -16.27 45.18 -5.83
N GLN A 259 -15.92 44.02 -5.28
CA GLN A 259 -15.01 43.88 -4.13
C GLN A 259 -13.52 43.90 -4.51
N GLY A 260 -13.19 44.11 -5.80
CA GLY A 260 -11.81 44.32 -6.27
C GLY A 260 -11.18 43.11 -6.99
N ARG A 261 -11.92 42.04 -7.26
CA ARG A 261 -11.42 40.97 -8.12
C ARG A 261 -11.39 41.41 -9.59
N ALA A 262 -10.39 40.93 -10.34
CA ALA A 262 -10.33 41.13 -11.77
C ALA A 262 -11.49 40.45 -12.49
N ASP A 263 -12.15 41.12 -13.42
CA ASP A 263 -13.16 40.54 -14.29
C ASP A 263 -12.51 39.95 -15.54
N LEU A 264 -12.24 38.63 -15.50
CA LEU A 264 -11.64 37.90 -16.61
C LEU A 264 -12.65 36.95 -17.30
N ARG A 265 -13.96 37.18 -17.14
CA ARG A 265 -15.02 36.39 -17.75
C ARG A 265 -15.06 36.50 -19.28
N HIS A 266 -14.42 37.52 -19.86
CA HIS A 266 -14.30 37.72 -21.30
C HIS A 266 -13.23 36.81 -21.95
N LEU A 267 -12.31 36.24 -21.17
CA LEU A 267 -11.29 35.32 -21.66
C LEU A 267 -11.86 33.95 -21.92
N PRO A 268 -11.52 33.28 -23.04
CA PRO A 268 -12.09 31.98 -23.42
C PRO A 268 -11.42 30.81 -22.70
N PHE A 269 -11.53 30.80 -21.39
CA PHE A 269 -11.00 29.69 -20.59
C PHE A 269 -11.69 28.37 -20.90
N VAL A 270 -10.93 27.29 -20.99
CA VAL A 270 -11.39 25.90 -21.08
C VAL A 270 -10.69 25.03 -20.02
N THR A 271 -11.35 24.01 -19.52
CA THR A 271 -10.68 22.94 -18.77
C THR A 271 -10.44 21.74 -19.69
N ILE A 272 -9.35 21.00 -19.51
CA ILE A 272 -8.99 19.82 -20.29
C ILE A 272 -8.55 18.71 -19.32
N ASP A 273 -9.42 17.75 -19.08
CA ASP A 273 -9.33 16.77 -17.99
C ASP A 273 -9.68 15.36 -18.44
N PRO A 274 -9.59 14.32 -17.58
CA PRO A 274 -10.19 13.02 -17.86
C PRO A 274 -11.71 13.13 -18.05
N HIS A 275 -12.28 12.36 -18.98
CA HIS A 275 -13.70 12.38 -19.32
C HIS A 275 -14.67 12.27 -18.11
N ASP A 276 -14.24 11.62 -17.01
CA ASP A 276 -15.04 11.42 -15.80
C ASP A 276 -14.67 12.36 -14.64
N ALA A 277 -13.83 13.37 -14.88
CA ALA A 277 -13.49 14.38 -13.90
C ALA A 277 -14.71 15.26 -13.53
N LYS A 278 -14.75 15.66 -12.26
CA LYS A 278 -15.76 16.57 -11.70
C LYS A 278 -15.13 17.72 -10.95
N ASP A 279 -13.93 17.53 -10.46
CA ASP A 279 -13.12 18.43 -9.66
C ASP A 279 -12.11 19.18 -10.56
N PHE A 280 -12.64 20.10 -11.40
CA PHE A 280 -11.83 20.89 -12.32
C PHE A 280 -11.02 21.93 -11.54
N ASP A 281 -9.75 21.63 -11.29
CA ASP A 281 -8.82 22.51 -10.57
C ASP A 281 -8.33 23.67 -11.44
N ASP A 282 -8.10 23.45 -12.76
CA ASP A 282 -7.41 24.36 -13.65
C ASP A 282 -8.15 24.60 -14.97
N ALA A 283 -8.05 25.82 -15.47
CA ALA A 283 -8.52 26.20 -16.79
C ALA A 283 -7.45 27.07 -17.49
N VAL A 284 -7.36 26.91 -18.79
CA VAL A 284 -6.32 27.57 -19.61
C VAL A 284 -6.91 28.31 -20.78
N CYS A 285 -6.26 29.41 -21.17
CA CYS A 285 -6.48 30.04 -22.47
C CYS A 285 -5.20 30.76 -22.92
N MET A 286 -5.10 31.02 -24.21
CA MET A 286 -4.03 31.80 -24.80
C MET A 286 -4.62 32.96 -25.63
N THR A 287 -4.05 34.13 -25.47
CA THR A 287 -4.44 35.32 -26.22
C THR A 287 -3.25 35.87 -26.97
N ASP A 288 -3.50 36.47 -28.15
CA ASP A 288 -2.51 37.24 -28.92
C ASP A 288 -3.09 38.61 -29.19
N GLU A 289 -2.66 39.60 -28.43
CA GLU A 289 -3.12 40.97 -28.54
C GLU A 289 -1.95 41.90 -28.86
N GLY A 290 -2.00 42.49 -30.06
CA GLY A 290 -0.99 43.47 -30.49
C GLY A 290 0.43 42.87 -30.62
N GLY A 291 0.56 41.60 -30.93
CA GLY A 291 1.83 40.89 -31.06
C GLY A 291 2.44 40.45 -29.71
N LYS A 292 1.64 40.48 -28.64
CA LYS A 292 1.99 39.93 -27.34
C LYS A 292 1.19 38.65 -27.11
N THR A 293 1.88 37.54 -27.11
CA THR A 293 1.27 36.23 -26.75
C THR A 293 1.26 36.07 -25.25
N THR A 294 0.10 35.78 -24.68
CA THR A 294 -0.09 35.60 -23.23
C THR A 294 -0.78 34.25 -22.97
N LEU A 295 -0.17 33.43 -22.16
CA LEU A 295 -0.80 32.21 -21.59
C LEU A 295 -1.43 32.59 -20.25
N TRP A 296 -2.70 32.29 -20.11
CA TRP A 296 -3.48 32.48 -18.89
C TRP A 296 -3.80 31.13 -18.29
N VAL A 297 -3.46 30.94 -17.01
CA VAL A 297 -3.78 29.74 -16.25
C VAL A 297 -4.59 30.16 -15.03
N ALA A 298 -5.83 29.68 -14.97
CA ALA A 298 -6.76 29.96 -13.89
C ALA A 298 -6.87 28.72 -13.00
N ILE A 299 -6.67 28.87 -11.70
CA ILE A 299 -6.77 27.81 -10.70
C ILE A 299 -7.91 28.11 -9.74
N ALA A 300 -8.74 27.13 -9.43
CA ALA A 300 -9.88 27.22 -8.53
C ALA A 300 -9.51 27.90 -7.19
N ASP A 301 -10.17 28.99 -6.81
CA ASP A 301 -9.89 29.70 -5.56
C ASP A 301 -10.54 29.01 -4.35
N VAL A 302 -10.03 27.85 -4.01
CA VAL A 302 -10.47 27.05 -2.83
C VAL A 302 -10.29 27.84 -1.53
N ALA A 303 -9.27 28.72 -1.47
CA ALA A 303 -8.98 29.53 -0.29
C ALA A 303 -10.08 30.52 0.08
N HIS A 304 -10.98 30.85 -0.85
CA HIS A 304 -12.18 31.64 -0.56
C HIS A 304 -13.15 30.89 0.35
N TYR A 305 -13.40 29.62 0.09
CA TYR A 305 -14.36 28.79 0.81
C TYR A 305 -13.75 28.10 2.05
N VAL A 306 -12.50 27.69 1.94
CA VAL A 306 -11.77 26.96 2.98
C VAL A 306 -10.77 27.91 3.62
N GLN A 307 -11.27 28.71 4.59
CA GLN A 307 -10.43 29.65 5.33
C GLN A 307 -9.66 28.92 6.44
N LYS A 308 -8.45 29.44 6.74
CA LYS A 308 -7.56 28.88 7.78
C LYS A 308 -8.31 28.73 9.13
N ASP A 309 -7.99 27.66 9.84
CA ASP A 309 -8.50 27.34 11.17
C ASP A 309 -10.01 27.05 11.25
N THR A 310 -10.70 26.97 10.11
CA THR A 310 -12.09 26.49 10.07
C THR A 310 -12.17 24.96 10.15
N ARG A 311 -13.37 24.43 10.39
CA ARG A 311 -13.60 22.97 10.35
C ARG A 311 -13.24 22.34 8.98
N LEU A 312 -13.54 23.06 7.90
CA LEU A 312 -13.18 22.63 6.54
C LEU A 312 -11.67 22.57 6.38
N ASP A 313 -10.95 23.56 6.91
CA ASP A 313 -9.49 23.61 6.87
C ASP A 313 -8.86 22.47 7.67
N HIS A 314 -9.31 22.26 8.90
CA HIS A 314 -8.82 21.15 9.74
C HIS A 314 -9.03 19.79 9.07
N ALA A 315 -10.18 19.57 8.40
CA ALA A 315 -10.45 18.34 7.67
C ALA A 315 -9.57 18.20 6.44
N ALA A 316 -9.39 19.27 5.67
CA ALA A 316 -8.49 19.30 4.50
C ALA A 316 -7.03 19.06 4.91
N LYS A 317 -6.55 19.74 5.96
CA LYS A 317 -5.20 19.55 6.53
C LYS A 317 -4.99 18.10 6.99
N SER A 318 -5.94 17.53 7.73
CA SER A 318 -5.84 16.16 8.22
C SER A 318 -5.70 15.12 7.10
N ARG A 319 -6.37 15.33 5.97
CA ARG A 319 -6.28 14.47 4.78
C ARG A 319 -5.04 14.78 3.94
N ALA A 320 -4.67 16.05 3.84
CA ALA A 320 -3.59 16.63 3.06
C ALA A 320 -3.68 16.40 1.54
N THR A 321 -4.33 15.33 1.09
CA THR A 321 -4.51 15.02 -0.34
C THR A 321 -5.76 14.16 -0.57
N SER A 322 -6.33 14.22 -1.78
CA SER A 322 -7.32 13.23 -2.25
C SER A 322 -6.63 11.91 -2.59
N VAL A 323 -7.36 10.79 -2.49
CA VAL A 323 -6.90 9.43 -2.83
C VAL A 323 -7.84 8.84 -3.86
N TYR A 324 -7.29 8.42 -5.00
CA TYR A 324 -8.06 7.89 -6.13
C TYR A 324 -7.96 6.36 -6.16
N LEU A 325 -9.07 5.69 -5.81
CA LEU A 325 -9.14 4.24 -5.70
C LEU A 325 -9.92 3.63 -6.89
N PRO A 326 -9.74 2.34 -7.20
CA PRO A 326 -10.42 1.70 -8.32
C PRO A 326 -11.95 1.76 -8.28
N HIS A 327 -12.53 1.88 -7.09
CA HIS A 327 -13.98 1.84 -6.84
C HIS A 327 -14.55 3.16 -6.30
N THR A 328 -13.71 4.06 -5.78
CA THR A 328 -14.16 5.30 -5.15
C THR A 328 -13.03 6.33 -5.07
N VAL A 329 -13.39 7.56 -4.81
CA VAL A 329 -12.44 8.61 -4.45
C VAL A 329 -12.62 8.95 -2.97
N LEU A 330 -11.51 9.14 -2.25
CA LEU A 330 -11.49 9.71 -0.91
C LEU A 330 -11.04 11.17 -1.04
N PRO A 331 -11.95 12.13 -1.26
CA PRO A 331 -11.56 13.48 -1.59
C PRO A 331 -11.03 14.25 -0.38
N MET A 332 -10.15 15.22 -0.60
CA MET A 332 -9.64 16.11 0.45
C MET A 332 -10.75 17.02 0.99
N LEU A 333 -11.61 17.50 0.13
CA LEU A 333 -12.73 18.38 0.45
C LEU A 333 -14.07 17.67 0.27
N PRO A 334 -15.12 18.03 1.03
CA PRO A 334 -16.47 17.52 0.79
C PRO A 334 -16.95 17.76 -0.66
N PRO A 335 -17.76 16.83 -1.24
CA PRO A 335 -18.19 16.91 -2.64
C PRO A 335 -18.89 18.25 -3.02
N ARG A 336 -19.61 18.87 -2.09
CA ARG A 336 -20.20 20.21 -2.33
C ARG A 336 -19.17 21.27 -2.71
N LEU A 337 -17.95 21.16 -2.17
CA LEU A 337 -16.84 22.06 -2.53
C LEU A 337 -16.05 21.50 -3.71
N ALA A 338 -15.63 20.23 -3.63
CA ALA A 338 -14.72 19.64 -4.62
C ALA A 338 -15.36 19.54 -6.01
N ASP A 339 -16.60 19.04 -6.11
CA ASP A 339 -17.25 18.72 -7.38
C ASP A 339 -18.16 19.86 -7.88
N ASP A 340 -18.40 20.90 -7.05
CA ASP A 340 -19.34 21.97 -7.37
C ASP A 340 -18.76 23.38 -7.17
N LEU A 341 -18.76 23.91 -5.94
CA LEU A 341 -18.48 25.35 -5.73
C LEU A 341 -17.06 25.76 -6.13
N CYS A 342 -16.07 24.92 -5.87
CA CYS A 342 -14.68 25.20 -6.25
C CYS A 342 -14.40 24.77 -7.69
N SER A 343 -15.06 23.74 -8.20
CA SER A 343 -14.81 23.20 -9.53
C SER A 343 -15.09 24.22 -10.64
N LEU A 344 -14.15 24.41 -11.56
CA LEU A 344 -14.23 25.36 -12.68
C LEU A 344 -15.17 24.85 -13.78
N ARG A 345 -16.46 24.73 -13.44
CA ARG A 345 -17.50 24.22 -14.34
C ARG A 345 -17.85 25.24 -15.42
N ALA A 346 -18.14 24.73 -16.62
CA ALA A 346 -18.47 25.57 -17.77
C ALA A 346 -19.76 26.38 -17.55
N ASN A 347 -19.80 27.56 -18.13
CA ASN A 347 -20.95 28.48 -18.18
C ASN A 347 -21.43 29.00 -16.81
N VAL A 348 -20.59 28.95 -15.79
CA VAL A 348 -20.86 29.45 -14.43
C VAL A 348 -19.73 30.38 -14.00
N ASP A 349 -20.06 31.49 -13.30
CA ASP A 349 -19.04 32.33 -12.70
C ASP A 349 -18.33 31.61 -11.59
N ARG A 350 -17.00 31.55 -11.64
CA ARG A 350 -16.16 30.92 -10.64
C ARG A 350 -15.05 31.85 -10.19
N LEU A 351 -14.68 31.74 -8.92
CA LEU A 351 -13.51 32.41 -8.38
C LEU A 351 -12.25 31.61 -8.72
N ALA A 352 -11.26 32.35 -9.22
CA ALA A 352 -9.97 31.73 -9.55
C ALA A 352 -8.82 32.63 -9.12
N MET A 353 -7.69 31.97 -8.85
CA MET A 353 -6.38 32.61 -8.86
C MET A 353 -5.81 32.43 -10.26
N VAL A 354 -5.56 33.52 -10.94
CA VAL A 354 -5.13 33.50 -12.34
C VAL A 354 -3.68 33.94 -12.44
N ILE A 355 -2.87 33.14 -13.12
CA ILE A 355 -1.48 33.47 -13.45
C ILE A 355 -1.43 33.86 -14.92
N GLU A 356 -1.01 35.10 -15.15
CA GLU A 356 -0.75 35.67 -16.47
C GLU A 356 0.72 35.47 -16.81
N MET A 357 1.03 34.83 -17.93
CA MET A 357 2.40 34.57 -18.39
C MET A 357 2.57 35.18 -19.79
N GLN A 358 3.31 36.29 -19.90
CA GLN A 358 3.66 36.89 -21.16
C GLN A 358 4.85 36.18 -21.79
N LEU A 359 4.73 35.87 -23.08
CA LEU A 359 5.70 35.08 -23.82
C LEU A 359 6.41 35.91 -24.88
N ASN A 360 7.71 35.64 -25.11
CA ASN A 360 8.42 36.13 -26.29
C ASN A 360 8.16 35.24 -27.52
N ALA A 361 8.76 35.57 -28.66
CA ALA A 361 8.61 34.81 -29.89
C ALA A 361 9.17 33.40 -29.84
N GLU A 362 10.11 33.14 -28.93
CA GLU A 362 10.75 31.86 -28.68
C GLU A 362 9.95 31.00 -27.70
N GLY A 363 8.84 31.52 -27.13
CA GLY A 363 8.01 30.83 -26.15
C GLY A 363 8.52 30.92 -24.71
N GLU A 364 9.51 31.79 -24.43
CA GLU A 364 10.01 31.98 -23.07
C GLU A 364 9.13 32.93 -22.28
N ILE A 365 8.91 32.65 -21.00
CA ILE A 365 8.13 33.52 -20.10
C ILE A 365 8.99 34.74 -19.73
N ILE A 366 8.62 35.91 -20.20
CA ILE A 366 9.32 37.19 -19.95
C ILE A 366 8.77 37.94 -18.74
N GLN A 367 7.49 37.74 -18.42
CA GLN A 367 6.82 38.35 -17.27
C GLN A 367 5.71 37.42 -16.78
N SER A 368 5.49 37.43 -15.49
CA SER A 368 4.34 36.71 -14.88
C SER A 368 3.71 37.57 -13.79
N ASP A 369 2.39 37.65 -13.80
CA ASP A 369 1.58 38.37 -12.82
C ASP A 369 0.48 37.44 -12.26
N ALA A 370 -0.02 37.75 -11.07
CA ALA A 370 -1.03 36.95 -10.38
C ALA A 370 -2.25 37.80 -9.99
N HIS A 371 -3.44 37.25 -10.22
CA HIS A 371 -4.70 37.99 -10.03
C HIS A 371 -5.71 37.13 -9.22
N GLU A 372 -6.38 37.77 -8.26
CA GLU A 372 -7.66 37.24 -7.76
C GLU A 372 -8.74 37.60 -8.77
N ALA A 373 -9.40 36.63 -9.40
CA ALA A 373 -10.31 36.93 -10.52
C ALA A 373 -11.67 36.25 -10.39
N VAL A 374 -12.61 36.74 -11.18
CA VAL A 374 -13.84 36.02 -11.56
C VAL A 374 -13.66 35.62 -13.02
N ILE A 375 -13.84 34.34 -13.29
CA ILE A 375 -13.77 33.76 -14.63
C ILE A 375 -15.06 33.05 -14.98
N ARG A 376 -15.26 32.77 -16.27
CA ARG A 376 -16.30 31.88 -16.79
C ARG A 376 -15.70 30.95 -17.81
N VAL A 377 -15.58 29.68 -17.46
CA VAL A 377 -15.13 28.63 -18.38
C VAL A 377 -16.18 28.42 -19.46
N ILE A 378 -15.76 28.42 -20.74
CA ILE A 378 -16.67 28.24 -21.86
C ILE A 378 -17.03 26.78 -22.11
N GLU A 379 -16.10 25.84 -21.81
CA GLU A 379 -16.26 24.42 -22.09
C GLU A 379 -15.35 23.60 -21.18
N ASN A 380 -15.87 22.43 -20.71
CA ASN A 380 -15.09 21.41 -20.05
C ASN A 380 -14.84 20.28 -21.05
N LEU A 381 -13.59 20.10 -21.48
CA LEU A 381 -13.17 19.16 -22.53
C LEU A 381 -12.49 17.93 -21.91
N ALA A 382 -12.66 16.78 -22.56
CA ALA A 382 -11.80 15.63 -22.30
C ALA A 382 -10.47 15.78 -23.06
N TYR A 383 -9.40 15.11 -22.58
CA TYR A 383 -8.10 15.12 -23.27
C TYR A 383 -8.22 14.66 -24.72
N GLU A 384 -9.08 13.70 -24.99
CA GLU A 384 -9.32 13.14 -26.32
C GLU A 384 -9.96 14.19 -27.26
N ASP A 385 -10.87 15.01 -26.74
CA ASP A 385 -11.56 16.05 -27.52
C ASP A 385 -10.62 17.21 -27.90
N ALA A 386 -9.64 17.51 -27.05
CA ALA A 386 -8.71 18.62 -27.28
C ALA A 386 -7.66 18.32 -28.35
N ILE A 387 -7.34 17.05 -28.63
CA ILE A 387 -6.27 16.66 -29.58
C ILE A 387 -6.61 17.09 -31.01
N ASP A 388 -7.86 16.98 -31.41
CA ASP A 388 -8.32 17.26 -32.78
C ASP A 388 -8.87 18.68 -32.94
N ASP A 389 -8.73 19.54 -31.92
CA ASP A 389 -9.28 20.89 -31.89
C ASP A 389 -8.23 21.97 -32.24
N ASN A 390 -8.33 22.53 -33.40
CA ASN A 390 -7.40 23.56 -33.92
C ASN A 390 -7.29 24.81 -33.05
N ARG A 391 -8.23 25.06 -32.13
CA ARG A 391 -8.15 26.18 -31.16
C ARG A 391 -6.89 26.07 -30.30
N PHE A 392 -6.33 24.89 -30.12
CA PHE A 392 -5.19 24.61 -29.24
C PHE A 392 -3.85 24.47 -29.99
N ASP A 393 -3.81 24.64 -31.33
CA ASP A 393 -2.57 24.45 -32.09
C ASP A 393 -1.39 25.28 -31.58
N GLN A 394 -1.62 26.52 -31.16
CA GLN A 394 -0.57 27.35 -30.59
C GLN A 394 -0.12 26.88 -29.21
N MET A 395 -1.07 26.38 -28.40
CA MET A 395 -0.79 25.82 -27.08
C MET A 395 0.01 24.54 -27.20
N PHE A 396 -0.33 23.67 -28.15
CA PHE A 396 0.45 22.47 -28.45
C PHE A 396 1.89 22.81 -28.87
N LYS A 397 2.07 23.75 -29.76
CA LYS A 397 3.41 24.22 -30.18
C LYS A 397 4.23 24.77 -29.03
N LEU A 398 3.59 25.58 -28.15
CA LEU A 398 4.26 26.10 -26.96
C LEU A 398 4.70 24.94 -26.01
N ALA A 399 3.83 23.95 -25.80
CA ALA A 399 4.16 22.79 -24.98
C ALA A 399 5.30 21.96 -25.59
N GLU A 400 5.33 21.79 -26.92
CA GLU A 400 6.44 21.14 -27.62
C GLU A 400 7.77 21.89 -27.42
N ILE A 401 7.77 23.22 -27.51
CA ILE A 401 8.96 24.06 -27.26
C ILE A 401 9.47 23.83 -25.83
N TRP A 402 8.57 23.89 -24.85
CA TRP A 402 8.95 23.69 -23.44
C TRP A 402 9.46 22.29 -23.17
N GLN A 403 8.79 21.25 -23.70
CA GLN A 403 9.22 19.86 -23.54
C GLN A 403 10.56 19.57 -24.24
N ALA A 404 10.84 20.20 -25.38
CA ALA A 404 12.14 20.07 -26.05
C ALA A 404 13.28 20.68 -25.23
N GLY A 405 12.99 21.69 -24.40
CA GLY A 405 13.95 22.28 -23.47
C GLY A 405 14.02 21.60 -22.10
N GLU A 406 13.07 20.67 -21.81
CA GLU A 406 13.08 19.93 -20.54
C GLU A 406 14.15 18.86 -20.52
N VAL A 407 14.97 18.89 -19.49
CA VAL A 407 15.91 17.81 -19.16
C VAL A 407 15.12 16.75 -18.38
N LYS A 408 14.51 15.81 -19.08
CA LYS A 408 13.62 14.82 -18.48
C LYS A 408 14.02 13.39 -18.92
N LEU A 409 14.22 12.51 -17.94
CA LEU A 409 14.35 11.08 -18.25
C LEU A 409 13.04 10.57 -18.86
N ASN A 410 13.11 10.08 -20.08
CA ASN A 410 11.93 9.56 -20.78
C ASN A 410 11.60 8.13 -20.29
N ILE A 411 11.03 8.05 -19.09
CA ILE A 411 10.55 6.80 -18.51
C ILE A 411 9.04 6.76 -18.74
N SER A 412 8.63 6.55 -19.98
CA SER A 412 7.22 6.38 -20.33
C SER A 412 6.73 5.01 -19.89
N ASN A 413 6.19 4.94 -18.69
CA ASN A 413 5.43 3.77 -18.25
C ASN A 413 3.95 4.04 -18.54
N ALA A 414 3.31 3.10 -19.21
CA ALA A 414 1.87 3.08 -19.32
C ALA A 414 1.25 3.00 -17.92
N GLU A 415 0.32 3.88 -17.62
CA GLU A 415 -0.40 3.81 -16.35
C GLU A 415 -1.57 2.84 -16.49
N MET A 416 -1.55 1.76 -15.71
CA MET A 416 -2.65 0.82 -15.68
C MET A 416 -3.62 1.19 -14.58
N ARG A 417 -4.87 1.44 -14.97
CA ARG A 417 -5.95 1.81 -14.05
C ARG A 417 -7.07 0.78 -14.11
N PRO A 418 -7.18 -0.13 -13.13
CA PRO A 418 -8.35 -0.96 -12.99
C PRO A 418 -9.54 -0.07 -12.59
N ARG A 419 -10.65 -0.22 -13.31
CA ARG A 419 -11.93 0.43 -13.00
C ARG A 419 -12.98 -0.64 -12.76
N ILE A 420 -13.71 -0.51 -11.66
CA ILE A 420 -14.80 -1.42 -11.33
C ILE A 420 -16.09 -0.89 -11.94
N LEU A 421 -16.70 -1.70 -12.79
CA LEU A 421 -17.93 -1.38 -13.48
C LEU A 421 -19.16 -1.61 -12.55
N PRO A 422 -20.32 -1.04 -12.86
CA PRO A 422 -21.55 -1.25 -12.07
C PRO A 422 -21.94 -2.73 -11.88
N ASN A 423 -21.65 -3.57 -12.87
CA ASN A 423 -21.86 -5.02 -12.81
C ASN A 423 -20.76 -5.77 -12.01
N GLN A 424 -19.86 -5.05 -11.33
CA GLN A 424 -18.73 -5.59 -10.56
C GLN A 424 -17.64 -6.27 -11.40
N ASP A 425 -17.66 -6.15 -12.73
CA ASP A 425 -16.54 -6.51 -13.58
C ASP A 425 -15.44 -5.46 -13.46
N ILE A 426 -14.22 -5.88 -13.69
CA ILE A 426 -13.05 -5.00 -13.62
C ILE A 426 -12.51 -4.82 -15.02
N LYS A 427 -12.56 -3.59 -15.51
CA LYS A 427 -11.93 -3.19 -16.77
C LYS A 427 -10.57 -2.58 -16.46
N VAL A 428 -9.51 -3.09 -17.04
CA VAL A 428 -8.19 -2.51 -16.93
C VAL A 428 -7.95 -1.61 -18.14
N MET A 429 -7.75 -0.32 -17.86
CA MET A 429 -7.44 0.67 -18.89
C MET A 429 -5.94 0.96 -18.84
N VAL A 430 -5.30 0.94 -19.99
CA VAL A 430 -3.89 1.36 -20.15
C VAL A 430 -3.91 2.77 -20.71
N LYS A 431 -3.48 3.74 -19.89
CA LYS A 431 -3.36 5.13 -20.31
C LYS A 431 -1.92 5.44 -20.67
N TRP A 432 -1.73 5.89 -21.89
CA TRP A 432 -0.48 6.51 -22.34
C TRP A 432 -0.64 8.03 -22.25
N PRO A 433 0.42 8.77 -21.89
CA PRO A 433 0.39 10.22 -21.99
C PRO A 433 0.10 10.65 -23.44
N THR A 434 -0.95 11.43 -23.64
CA THR A 434 -1.29 12.06 -24.93
C THR A 434 -0.64 13.43 -25.04
N ASP A 435 -0.64 14.03 -26.23
CA ASP A 435 -0.12 15.39 -26.40
C ASP A 435 -0.91 16.41 -25.56
N ALA A 436 -2.24 16.21 -25.44
CA ALA A 436 -3.07 17.05 -24.58
C ALA A 436 -2.71 16.93 -23.09
N THR A 437 -2.45 15.70 -22.59
CA THR A 437 -1.98 15.53 -21.20
C THR A 437 -0.62 16.15 -20.96
N ARG A 438 0.31 16.04 -21.92
CA ARG A 438 1.64 16.66 -21.84
C ARG A 438 1.56 18.19 -21.89
N MET A 439 0.67 18.75 -22.73
CA MET A 439 0.44 20.17 -22.83
C MET A 439 -0.03 20.75 -21.48
N ILE A 440 -1.06 20.18 -20.89
CA ILE A 440 -1.56 20.61 -19.58
C ILE A 440 -0.50 20.43 -18.49
N GLU A 441 0.22 19.28 -18.47
CA GLU A 441 1.33 19.05 -17.53
C GLU A 441 2.37 20.17 -17.63
N SER A 442 2.82 20.55 -18.84
CA SER A 442 3.81 21.62 -19.06
C SER A 442 3.30 22.98 -18.54
N PHE A 443 2.02 23.31 -18.78
CA PHE A 443 1.44 24.56 -18.29
C PHE A 443 1.33 24.58 -16.76
N MET A 444 0.96 23.46 -16.14
CA MET A 444 0.89 23.34 -14.68
C MET A 444 2.28 23.43 -14.04
N VAL A 445 3.30 22.80 -14.65
CA VAL A 445 4.70 22.92 -14.19
C VAL A 445 5.18 24.37 -14.27
N ALA A 446 4.94 25.05 -15.39
CA ALA A 446 5.31 26.46 -15.56
C ALA A 446 4.60 27.37 -14.55
N THR A 447 3.30 27.17 -14.34
CA THR A 447 2.51 27.93 -13.35
C THR A 447 3.03 27.72 -11.93
N ASN A 448 3.30 26.49 -11.53
CA ASN A 448 3.89 26.15 -10.23
C ASN A 448 5.26 26.81 -10.03
N ALA A 449 6.10 26.83 -11.07
CA ALA A 449 7.41 27.48 -11.05
C ALA A 449 7.28 29.02 -10.95
N CYS A 450 6.37 29.63 -11.72
CA CYS A 450 6.09 31.06 -11.63
C CYS A 450 5.67 31.50 -10.23
N VAL A 451 4.69 30.78 -9.65
CA VAL A 451 4.21 31.07 -8.28
C VAL A 451 5.31 30.82 -7.24
N GLY A 452 6.07 29.73 -7.38
CA GLY A 452 7.23 29.46 -6.53
C GLY A 452 8.25 30.60 -6.57
N ASN A 453 8.55 31.14 -7.76
CA ASN A 453 9.45 32.29 -7.94
C ASN A 453 8.89 33.59 -7.37
N ILE A 454 7.61 33.88 -7.60
CA ILE A 454 6.92 35.08 -7.09
C ILE A 454 6.97 35.09 -5.56
N LEU A 455 6.48 34.02 -4.93
CA LEU A 455 6.39 33.92 -3.48
C LEU A 455 7.77 33.75 -2.82
N GLY A 456 8.70 33.06 -3.49
CA GLY A 456 10.07 32.90 -3.00
C GLY A 456 10.84 34.20 -2.95
N LYS A 457 10.71 35.06 -3.99
CA LYS A 457 11.30 36.39 -4.00
C LYS A 457 10.69 37.31 -2.94
N ALA A 458 9.43 37.12 -2.61
CA ALA A 458 8.74 37.86 -1.56
C ALA A 458 9.07 37.35 -0.14
N GLY A 459 9.78 36.22 -0.01
CA GLY A 459 10.12 35.63 1.28
C GLY A 459 8.95 34.93 1.98
N ALA A 460 7.94 34.46 1.23
CA ALA A 460 6.78 33.80 1.80
C ALA A 460 7.15 32.41 2.38
N PRO A 461 6.71 32.07 3.60
CA PRO A 461 6.80 30.70 4.11
C PRO A 461 5.94 29.75 3.29
N LEU A 462 6.54 28.77 2.62
CA LEU A 462 5.89 27.85 1.69
C LEU A 462 6.25 26.39 1.96
N PRO A 463 5.32 25.45 1.76
CA PRO A 463 5.63 24.04 1.64
C PRO A 463 6.19 23.76 0.23
N TRP A 464 7.48 24.02 0.05
CA TRP A 464 8.18 23.80 -1.22
C TRP A 464 8.10 22.35 -1.65
N ARG A 465 7.87 22.11 -2.93
CA ARG A 465 7.94 20.77 -3.51
C ARG A 465 9.38 20.48 -3.94
N CYS A 466 10.10 19.73 -3.11
CA CYS A 466 11.51 19.46 -3.28
C CYS A 466 11.73 18.07 -3.86
N HIS A 467 12.75 17.95 -4.71
CA HIS A 467 13.20 16.67 -5.25
C HIS A 467 14.73 16.63 -5.14
N ALA A 468 15.24 15.70 -4.35
CA ALA A 468 16.66 15.56 -4.13
C ALA A 468 17.36 14.92 -5.35
N PRO A 469 18.66 15.22 -5.58
CA PRO A 469 19.47 14.50 -6.56
C PRO A 469 19.66 13.03 -6.17
N PRO A 470 20.14 12.18 -7.10
CA PRO A 470 20.49 10.79 -6.81
C PRO A 470 21.43 10.65 -5.62
N ASP A 471 21.23 9.62 -4.82
CA ASP A 471 22.17 9.27 -3.75
C ASP A 471 23.47 8.70 -4.31
N ALA A 472 24.63 9.15 -3.77
CA ALA A 472 25.93 8.73 -4.24
C ALA A 472 26.15 7.20 -4.12
N ALA A 473 25.65 6.57 -3.06
CA ALA A 473 25.77 5.12 -2.89
C ALA A 473 24.93 4.37 -3.91
N GLU A 474 23.73 4.86 -4.25
CA GLU A 474 22.88 4.28 -5.29
C GLU A 474 23.50 4.43 -6.68
N VAL A 475 24.17 5.56 -6.96
CA VAL A 475 24.92 5.78 -8.21
C VAL A 475 26.09 4.79 -8.33
N LEU A 476 26.87 4.60 -7.25
CA LEU A 476 27.95 3.62 -7.22
C LEU A 476 27.44 2.19 -7.45
N GLU A 477 26.33 1.81 -6.81
CA GLU A 477 25.72 0.50 -7.00
C GLU A 477 25.27 0.30 -8.45
N LEU A 478 24.67 1.32 -9.07
CA LEU A 478 24.26 1.24 -10.47
C LEU A 478 25.46 1.16 -11.41
N ASN A 479 26.50 1.96 -11.20
CA ASN A 479 27.73 1.90 -12.00
C ASN A 479 28.39 0.51 -11.92
N ALA A 480 28.45 -0.09 -10.72
CA ALA A 480 28.95 -1.46 -10.55
C ALA A 480 28.10 -2.48 -11.34
N LYS A 481 26.77 -2.35 -11.33
CA LYS A 481 25.87 -3.19 -12.11
C LYS A 481 26.07 -3.03 -13.62
N LEU A 482 26.20 -1.80 -14.11
CA LEU A 482 26.43 -1.51 -15.52
C LEU A 482 27.76 -2.09 -16.00
N ALA A 483 28.84 -1.92 -15.22
CA ALA A 483 30.13 -2.51 -15.51
C ALA A 483 30.08 -4.05 -15.56
N ALA A 484 29.39 -4.69 -14.59
CA ALA A 484 29.22 -6.14 -14.56
C ALA A 484 28.37 -6.68 -15.73
N LEU A 485 27.50 -5.86 -16.32
CA LEU A 485 26.76 -6.19 -17.54
C LEU A 485 27.55 -5.92 -18.83
N GLY A 486 28.77 -5.40 -18.74
CA GLY A 486 29.58 -4.99 -19.88
C GLY A 486 29.03 -3.78 -20.64
N VAL A 487 28.26 -2.93 -19.93
CA VAL A 487 27.69 -1.71 -20.49
C VAL A 487 28.67 -0.56 -20.25
N ASP A 488 29.16 0.06 -21.33
CA ASP A 488 30.08 1.20 -21.29
C ASP A 488 29.33 2.50 -21.00
N ILE A 489 28.75 2.59 -19.79
CA ILE A 489 28.06 3.75 -19.25
C ILE A 489 28.55 3.91 -17.81
N GLU A 490 29.11 5.07 -17.51
CA GLU A 490 29.48 5.47 -16.15
C GLU A 490 28.75 6.75 -15.78
N LEU A 491 27.97 6.71 -14.73
CA LEU A 491 27.24 7.87 -14.22
C LEU A 491 28.18 8.67 -13.29
N PRO A 492 28.20 10.01 -13.41
CA PRO A 492 29.02 10.85 -12.56
C PRO A 492 28.53 10.80 -11.12
N MET A 493 29.50 10.82 -10.20
CA MET A 493 29.20 10.94 -8.78
C MET A 493 28.69 12.36 -8.49
N PRO A 494 27.56 12.49 -7.77
CA PRO A 494 27.08 13.78 -7.33
C PRO A 494 28.14 14.46 -6.44
N SER A 495 28.73 15.54 -6.92
CA SER A 495 29.66 16.34 -6.13
C SER A 495 28.89 17.35 -5.29
N PHE A 496 28.87 17.18 -3.98
CA PHE A 496 28.21 18.11 -3.07
C PHE A 496 29.18 19.20 -2.61
N LYS A 497 28.85 20.47 -2.82
CA LYS A 497 29.52 21.57 -2.15
C LYS A 497 28.83 21.85 -0.83
N THR A 498 29.42 21.45 0.27
CA THR A 498 29.03 21.94 1.60
C THR A 498 29.42 23.41 1.71
N HIS A 499 28.45 24.27 1.98
CA HIS A 499 28.74 25.67 2.29
C HIS A 499 29.52 25.71 3.63
N GLY A 500 30.83 25.90 3.54
CA GLY A 500 31.68 26.29 4.68
C GLY A 500 32.80 25.37 5.11
N GLN A 501 33.18 24.33 4.37
CA GLN A 501 34.39 23.56 4.68
C GLN A 501 35.25 23.27 3.44
N SER A 502 36.54 23.43 3.61
CA SER A 502 37.58 23.25 2.60
C SER A 502 37.77 21.80 2.21
N ASP A 503 37.88 21.63 0.92
CA ASP A 503 37.96 20.44 0.11
C ASP A 503 38.91 19.31 0.54
N SER A 504 38.54 18.11 0.14
CA SER A 504 39.33 16.96 -0.29
C SER A 504 39.68 15.86 0.71
N ASP A 505 39.80 16.11 2.00
CA ASP A 505 40.35 15.06 2.89
C ASP A 505 39.26 14.21 3.60
N GLU A 506 38.07 14.77 3.90
CA GLU A 506 37.04 14.04 4.61
C GLU A 506 36.28 13.01 3.73
N LEU A 507 36.09 13.28 2.43
CA LEU A 507 35.46 12.33 1.51
C LEU A 507 36.36 11.13 1.22
N SER A 508 37.66 11.36 1.15
CA SER A 508 38.66 10.29 0.99
C SER A 508 38.75 9.40 2.22
N ASP A 509 38.62 9.98 3.43
CA ASP A 509 38.60 9.23 4.69
C ASP A 509 37.29 8.46 4.89
N LEU A 510 36.14 9.01 4.48
CA LEU A 510 34.84 8.33 4.46
C LEU A 510 34.84 7.15 3.49
N LEU A 511 35.35 7.32 2.28
CA LEU A 511 35.47 6.26 1.28
C LEU A 511 36.48 5.19 1.69
N GLY A 512 37.59 5.58 2.35
CA GLY A 512 38.58 4.66 2.91
C GLY A 512 38.05 3.86 4.10
N ALA A 513 37.26 4.46 4.96
CA ALA A 513 36.57 3.77 6.05
C ALA A 513 35.49 2.80 5.56
N TRP A 514 34.81 3.12 4.45
CA TRP A 514 33.76 2.30 3.84
C TRP A 514 34.32 1.06 3.12
N ALA A 515 35.45 1.17 2.48
CA ALA A 515 36.09 0.04 1.79
C ALA A 515 36.58 -1.07 2.76
N ASN A 516 36.67 -0.79 4.05
CA ASN A 516 37.12 -1.72 5.08
C ASN A 516 36.01 -2.24 6.01
N THR A 517 34.74 -1.85 5.82
CA THR A 517 33.61 -2.36 6.61
C THR A 517 32.90 -3.47 5.85
N THR A 518 32.95 -4.67 6.40
CA THR A 518 32.07 -5.81 5.99
C THR A 518 30.62 -5.38 6.15
N ILE A 519 29.94 -5.20 5.04
CA ILE A 519 28.54 -4.72 4.97
C ILE A 519 27.64 -5.74 5.66
N ALA A 520 27.06 -5.36 6.78
CA ALA A 520 25.92 -6.09 7.33
C ALA A 520 24.75 -5.99 6.33
N PRO A 521 23.99 -7.08 6.09
CA PRO A 521 22.91 -7.07 5.13
C PRO A 521 21.84 -6.04 5.55
N ILE A 522 21.57 -5.08 4.68
CA ILE A 522 20.51 -4.10 4.84
C ILE A 522 19.16 -4.86 4.93
N PRO A 523 18.32 -4.61 5.94
CA PRO A 523 17.02 -5.26 6.05
C PRO A 523 16.16 -4.94 4.84
N THR A 524 15.69 -5.97 4.14
CA THR A 524 14.96 -5.94 2.88
C THR A 524 13.49 -5.55 2.98
N VAL A 525 13.06 -5.08 4.14
CA VAL A 525 11.74 -4.44 4.32
C VAL A 525 12.06 -3.09 4.93
N LYS A 526 11.84 -2.00 4.19
CA LYS A 526 11.78 -0.69 4.84
C LYS A 526 10.72 -0.83 5.94
N PRO A 527 11.07 -0.67 7.23
CA PRO A 527 10.08 -0.68 8.28
C PRO A 527 9.04 0.39 7.99
N PRO A 528 7.80 0.26 8.48
CA PRO A 528 6.86 1.36 8.42
C PRO A 528 7.56 2.58 9.00
N ILE A 529 7.49 3.72 8.30
CA ILE A 529 8.10 4.98 8.69
C ILE A 529 7.49 5.36 10.05
N ASN A 530 8.16 5.01 11.12
CA ASN A 530 7.73 5.30 12.49
C ASN A 530 8.71 6.23 13.23
N GLU A 531 9.74 6.75 12.56
CA GLU A 531 10.65 7.68 13.24
C GLU A 531 10.98 8.87 12.34
N ALA A 532 10.70 10.05 12.84
CA ALA A 532 10.97 11.36 12.24
C ALA A 532 12.47 11.66 12.03
N ASN A 533 13.36 10.73 12.29
CA ASN A 533 14.81 10.92 12.27
C ASN A 533 15.46 10.61 10.93
N ASP A 534 14.76 9.98 9.98
CA ASP A 534 15.36 9.59 8.68
C ASP A 534 15.34 10.71 7.62
N VAL A 535 14.73 11.85 7.91
CA VAL A 535 14.63 12.99 6.97
C VAL A 535 15.82 13.96 7.12
N ALA A 536 16.56 13.88 8.21
CA ALA A 536 17.62 14.83 8.55
C ALA A 536 18.89 14.82 7.65
N PRO A 537 19.32 13.71 7.04
CA PRO A 537 20.54 13.72 6.19
C PRO A 537 20.36 14.42 4.84
N TYR A 538 19.09 14.53 4.33
CA TYR A 538 18.83 15.06 3.00
C TYR A 538 18.85 16.58 2.89
N LEU A 539 18.85 17.30 4.00
CA LEU A 539 18.71 18.75 4.04
C LEU A 539 19.99 19.53 3.73
N ALA A 540 21.14 18.87 3.59
CA ALA A 540 22.42 19.54 3.44
C ALA A 540 22.88 19.80 1.97
N ASN A 541 22.16 19.26 0.96
CA ASN A 541 22.72 19.12 -0.38
C ASN A 541 21.88 19.80 -1.46
N VAL A 542 21.82 21.12 -1.46
CA VAL A 542 21.35 21.89 -2.62
C VAL A 542 22.49 21.90 -3.65
N LEU A 543 22.29 21.22 -4.79
CA LEU A 543 23.23 21.33 -5.91
C LEU A 543 23.13 22.73 -6.54
N ASP A 544 24.28 23.30 -6.90
CA ASP A 544 24.26 24.48 -7.76
C ASP A 544 23.61 24.13 -9.12
N PRO A 545 22.96 25.07 -9.80
CA PRO A 545 22.21 24.81 -11.03
C PRO A 545 23.05 24.11 -12.12
N LYS A 546 24.34 24.44 -12.22
CA LYS A 546 25.24 23.83 -13.20
C LYS A 546 25.55 22.37 -12.87
N ALA A 547 25.87 22.08 -11.62
CA ALA A 547 26.12 20.69 -11.18
C ALA A 547 24.89 19.83 -11.33
N ARG A 548 23.70 20.39 -11.10
CA ARG A 548 22.43 19.71 -11.31
C ARG A 548 22.22 19.39 -12.80
N GLN A 549 22.45 20.36 -13.69
CA GLN A 549 22.36 20.18 -15.14
C GLN A 549 23.33 19.11 -15.63
N ASP A 550 24.61 19.15 -15.20
CA ASP A 550 25.64 18.21 -15.60
C ASP A 550 25.27 16.75 -15.24
N ILE A 551 24.66 16.52 -14.06
CA ILE A 551 24.16 15.20 -13.66
C ILE A 551 22.97 14.76 -14.53
N LEU A 552 22.00 15.63 -14.76
CA LEU A 552 20.84 15.33 -15.59
C LEU A 552 21.25 14.99 -17.03
N ASP A 553 22.16 15.77 -17.63
CA ASP A 553 22.69 15.51 -18.97
C ASP A 553 23.37 14.13 -19.05
N SER A 554 24.10 13.75 -18.01
CA SER A 554 24.74 12.44 -17.92
C SER A 554 23.72 11.29 -17.79
N LEU A 555 22.64 11.48 -17.03
CA LEU A 555 21.55 10.50 -16.93
C LEU A 555 20.82 10.35 -18.27
N MET A 556 20.60 11.44 -19.00
CA MET A 556 19.99 11.43 -20.34
C MET A 556 20.91 10.76 -21.38
N ASP A 557 22.22 11.05 -21.35
CA ASP A 557 23.19 10.37 -22.21
C ASP A 557 23.21 8.86 -21.93
N ALA A 558 23.17 8.46 -20.65
CA ALA A 558 23.07 7.07 -20.27
C ALA A 558 21.79 6.41 -20.84
N GLN A 559 20.64 7.07 -20.76
CA GLN A 559 19.39 6.59 -21.33
C GLN A 559 19.44 6.51 -22.86
N SER A 560 20.05 7.51 -23.51
CA SER A 560 20.22 7.51 -24.96
C SER A 560 21.12 6.36 -25.42
N LYS A 561 22.25 6.13 -24.77
CA LYS A 561 23.15 5.00 -25.02
C LYS A 561 22.43 3.67 -24.79
N ALA A 562 21.62 3.57 -23.73
CA ALA A 562 20.84 2.38 -23.44
C ALA A 562 19.84 2.04 -24.55
N SER A 563 19.34 3.03 -25.29
CA SER A 563 18.40 2.81 -26.40
C SER A 563 18.96 1.95 -27.52
N SER A 564 20.29 1.94 -27.70
CA SER A 564 21.02 1.13 -28.68
C SER A 564 21.31 -0.30 -28.20
N LEU A 565 21.11 -0.59 -26.91
CA LEU A 565 21.38 -1.89 -26.32
C LEU A 565 20.27 -2.91 -26.62
N ALA A 566 20.59 -4.20 -26.47
CA ALA A 566 19.58 -5.25 -26.53
C ALA A 566 18.49 -4.98 -25.48
N ASN A 567 17.23 -5.23 -25.83
CA ASN A 567 16.05 -4.91 -25.00
C ASN A 567 16.17 -5.38 -23.53
N LYS A 568 16.84 -6.51 -23.31
CA LYS A 568 17.13 -7.05 -21.97
C LYS A 568 17.99 -6.08 -21.14
N THR A 569 19.12 -5.63 -21.68
CA THR A 569 20.09 -4.76 -21.01
C THR A 569 19.54 -3.34 -20.89
N ARG A 570 18.91 -2.83 -21.95
CA ARG A 570 18.23 -1.52 -21.94
C ARG A 570 17.29 -1.39 -20.76
N ARG A 571 16.41 -2.37 -20.51
CA ARG A 571 15.45 -2.32 -19.39
C ARG A 571 16.13 -2.30 -18.02
N VAL A 572 17.25 -2.99 -17.85
CA VAL A 572 18.01 -2.94 -16.60
C VAL A 572 18.56 -1.54 -16.36
N VAL A 573 19.05 -0.88 -17.42
CA VAL A 573 19.54 0.51 -17.36
C VAL A 573 18.36 1.45 -17.03
N ASP A 574 17.28 1.40 -17.81
CA ASP A 574 16.09 2.27 -17.62
C ASP A 574 15.53 2.12 -16.19
N GLN A 575 15.44 0.90 -15.69
CA GLN A 575 14.96 0.62 -14.33
C GLN A 575 15.96 1.09 -13.27
N GLY A 576 17.25 0.94 -13.52
CA GLY A 576 18.31 1.48 -12.64
C GLY A 576 18.23 3.00 -12.55
N LEU A 577 18.15 3.70 -13.68
CA LEU A 577 17.99 5.14 -13.75
C LEU A 577 16.72 5.62 -13.02
N PHE A 578 15.61 4.90 -13.17
CA PHE A 578 14.38 5.20 -12.45
C PHE A 578 14.53 5.06 -10.94
N HIS A 579 15.24 4.04 -10.45
CA HIS A 579 15.46 3.85 -9.02
C HIS A 579 16.38 4.90 -8.39
N LEU A 580 17.27 5.51 -9.18
CA LEU A 580 18.10 6.63 -8.72
C LEU A 580 17.27 7.89 -8.44
N MET A 581 16.10 8.03 -9.08
CA MET A 581 15.25 9.19 -8.87
C MET A 581 14.60 9.13 -7.50
N GLN A 582 15.01 10.02 -6.61
CA GLN A 582 14.45 10.14 -5.27
C GLN A 582 12.97 10.51 -5.33
N ARG A 583 12.24 10.28 -4.24
CA ARG A 583 10.85 10.75 -4.16
C ARG A 583 10.83 12.23 -3.82
N ALA A 584 10.03 13.01 -4.57
CA ALA A 584 9.78 14.38 -4.19
C ALA A 584 8.96 14.44 -2.89
N ASN A 585 9.27 15.40 -2.02
CA ASN A 585 8.63 15.65 -0.72
C ASN A 585 8.28 17.14 -0.57
N TYR A 586 7.58 17.49 0.50
CA TYR A 586 7.39 18.89 0.89
C TYR A 586 8.38 19.28 1.97
N SER A 587 8.94 20.48 1.88
CA SER A 587 9.87 21.06 2.84
C SER A 587 9.55 22.55 3.05
N HIS A 588 9.72 23.07 4.27
CA HIS A 588 9.65 24.50 4.53
C HIS A 588 10.85 25.27 3.94
N LYS A 589 11.95 24.57 3.64
CA LYS A 589 13.12 25.13 2.96
C LYS A 589 13.05 24.84 1.47
N ASN A 590 13.36 25.83 0.66
CA ASN A 590 13.50 25.62 -0.78
C ASN A 590 14.84 24.88 -1.06
N LEU A 591 14.75 23.64 -1.49
CA LEU A 591 15.87 22.77 -1.83
C LEU A 591 15.97 22.53 -3.35
N GLY A 592 15.14 23.21 -4.15
CA GLY A 592 15.02 22.99 -5.58
C GLY A 592 14.32 21.67 -5.94
N HIS A 593 14.11 21.47 -7.22
CA HIS A 593 13.50 20.25 -7.76
C HIS A 593 14.38 19.63 -8.84
N PHE A 594 15.21 18.64 -8.44
CA PHE A 594 16.18 18.01 -9.33
C PHE A 594 15.56 17.47 -10.61
N GLY A 595 14.50 16.67 -10.51
CA GLY A 595 13.90 16.01 -11.67
C GLY A 595 13.20 16.93 -12.67
N LEU A 596 12.92 18.20 -12.30
CA LEU A 596 12.39 19.24 -13.18
C LEU A 596 13.45 20.30 -13.53
N ASN A 597 14.65 20.16 -13.00
CA ASN A 597 15.73 21.16 -13.16
C ASN A 597 15.35 22.58 -12.74
N LEU A 598 14.56 22.72 -11.66
CA LEU A 598 14.06 24.01 -11.17
C LEU A 598 14.71 24.38 -9.83
N ASP A 599 15.05 25.66 -9.68
CA ASP A 599 15.61 26.23 -8.44
C ASP A 599 14.55 26.45 -7.37
N ALA A 600 13.31 26.74 -7.78
CA ALA A 600 12.16 26.95 -6.91
C ALA A 600 10.92 26.29 -7.52
N TYR A 601 10.24 25.46 -6.75
CA TYR A 601 9.02 24.82 -7.21
C TYR A 601 8.05 24.65 -6.05
N ALA A 602 6.86 25.20 -6.19
CA ALA A 602 5.78 25.09 -5.23
C ALA A 602 4.52 24.55 -5.92
N HIS A 603 3.84 23.61 -5.28
CA HIS A 603 2.54 23.17 -5.78
C HIS A 603 1.50 24.29 -5.56
N PHE A 604 0.74 24.59 -6.61
CA PHE A 604 -0.27 25.64 -6.63
C PHE A 604 -1.51 25.27 -7.44
N THR A 605 -1.36 24.38 -8.43
CA THR A 605 -2.33 24.16 -9.49
C THR A 605 -3.44 23.16 -9.16
N SER A 606 -3.47 22.59 -7.94
CA SER A 606 -4.51 21.62 -7.57
C SER A 606 -4.99 21.76 -6.12
N PRO A 607 -5.55 22.91 -5.73
CA PRO A 607 -5.97 23.19 -4.35
C PRO A 607 -7.23 22.41 -3.90
N ILE A 608 -8.02 21.89 -4.83
CA ILE A 608 -9.18 21.03 -4.50
C ILE A 608 -8.70 19.71 -3.89
N ARG A 609 -7.55 19.21 -4.34
CA ARG A 609 -7.05 17.87 -3.98
C ARG A 609 -5.70 17.84 -3.28
N ARG A 610 -5.02 18.98 -3.04
CA ARG A 610 -3.75 19.05 -2.32
C ARG A 610 -3.72 20.24 -1.36
N TYR A 611 -3.45 19.99 -0.10
CA TYR A 611 -3.41 21.03 0.94
C TYR A 611 -2.22 22.00 0.80
N PRO A 612 -1.01 21.59 0.37
CA PRO A 612 0.08 22.54 0.08
C PRO A 612 -0.28 23.60 -0.95
N ASP A 613 -1.07 23.25 -1.97
CA ASP A 613 -1.57 24.19 -2.98
C ASP A 613 -2.50 25.23 -2.34
N LEU A 614 -3.40 24.81 -1.46
CA LEU A 614 -4.27 25.71 -0.71
C LEU A 614 -3.47 26.69 0.17
N MET A 615 -2.37 26.23 0.78
CA MET A 615 -1.45 27.12 1.52
C MET A 615 -0.81 28.16 0.60
N ALA A 616 -0.30 27.73 -0.57
CA ALA A 616 0.30 28.62 -1.55
C ALA A 616 -0.71 29.68 -2.03
N HIS A 617 -1.98 29.32 -2.25
CA HIS A 617 -3.07 30.25 -2.57
C HIS A 617 -3.25 31.30 -1.48
N ARG A 618 -3.29 30.91 -0.21
CA ARG A 618 -3.45 31.84 0.92
C ARG A 618 -2.29 32.82 1.03
N GLN A 619 -1.05 32.35 0.85
CA GLN A 619 0.14 33.22 0.87
C GLN A 619 0.15 34.19 -0.34
N LEU A 620 -0.22 33.70 -1.53
CA LEU A 620 -0.30 34.56 -2.73
C LEU A 620 -1.37 35.64 -2.57
N LYS A 621 -2.53 35.32 -1.99
CA LYS A 621 -3.59 36.30 -1.68
C LYS A 621 -3.13 37.36 -0.68
N SER A 622 -2.43 36.96 0.40
CA SER A 622 -1.86 37.91 1.37
C SER A 622 -0.87 38.88 0.66
N MET A 623 -0.02 38.34 -0.20
CA MET A 623 0.92 39.20 -0.98
C MET A 623 0.18 40.18 -1.88
N ILE A 624 -0.82 39.73 -2.66
CA ILE A 624 -1.61 40.60 -3.58
C ILE A 624 -2.32 41.69 -2.79
N ARG A 625 -2.82 41.38 -1.61
CA ARG A 625 -3.57 42.30 -0.75
C ARG A 625 -2.69 43.19 0.13
N GLY A 626 -1.37 42.94 0.17
CA GLY A 626 -0.44 43.63 1.05
C GLY A 626 -0.67 43.32 2.54
N GLU A 627 -1.18 42.12 2.85
CA GLU A 627 -1.45 41.63 4.20
C GLU A 627 -0.25 40.85 4.74
N ASP A 628 -0.20 40.62 6.06
CA ASP A 628 0.78 39.74 6.69
C ASP A 628 0.63 38.28 6.20
N TRP A 629 1.73 37.50 6.22
CA TRP A 629 1.70 36.10 5.85
C TRP A 629 0.73 35.30 6.74
N VAL A 630 -0.09 34.45 6.10
CA VAL A 630 -1.06 33.61 6.80
C VAL A 630 -0.38 32.55 7.67
N TYR A 631 0.79 32.07 7.24
CA TYR A 631 1.58 31.06 7.93
C TYR A 631 2.97 31.58 8.25
N ASP A 632 3.52 31.17 9.39
CA ASP A 632 4.93 31.35 9.72
C ASP A 632 5.79 30.13 9.30
N GLU A 633 7.11 30.22 9.48
CA GLU A 633 8.03 29.14 9.12
C GLU A 633 7.83 27.86 9.94
N ALA A 634 7.53 27.98 11.25
CA ALA A 634 7.38 26.84 12.12
C ALA A 634 6.11 26.04 11.78
N GLU A 635 4.99 26.73 11.60
CA GLU A 635 3.73 26.12 11.16
C GLU A 635 3.87 25.50 9.76
N THR A 636 4.59 26.17 8.86
CA THR A 636 4.87 25.64 7.51
C THR A 636 5.70 24.37 7.57
N ALA A 637 6.68 24.28 8.45
CA ALA A 637 7.50 23.08 8.64
C ALA A 637 6.65 21.88 9.07
N ASP A 638 5.82 22.05 10.09
CA ASP A 638 4.92 21.01 10.59
C ASP A 638 3.94 20.52 9.52
N ILE A 639 3.38 21.45 8.75
CA ILE A 639 2.43 21.11 7.69
C ILE A 639 3.13 20.42 6.51
N ALA A 640 4.33 20.86 6.13
CA ALA A 640 5.10 20.25 5.05
C ALA A 640 5.45 18.79 5.36
N GLU A 641 5.90 18.51 6.60
CA GLU A 641 6.15 17.16 7.07
C GLU A 641 4.86 16.31 7.06
N HIS A 642 3.77 16.83 7.62
CA HIS A 642 2.48 16.14 7.63
C HIS A 642 1.99 15.81 6.21
N CYS A 643 2.05 16.76 5.28
CA CYS A 643 1.63 16.58 3.89
C CYS A 643 2.51 15.55 3.15
N SER A 644 3.82 15.53 3.42
CA SER A 644 4.75 14.52 2.90
C SER A 644 4.34 13.12 3.36
N ASN A 645 4.11 12.95 4.67
CA ASN A 645 3.70 11.67 5.25
C ASN A 645 2.35 11.20 4.72
N GLN A 646 1.35 12.09 4.64
CA GLN A 646 0.03 11.75 4.12
C GLN A 646 0.06 11.39 2.63
N SER A 647 0.89 12.06 1.82
CA SER A 647 1.08 11.73 0.41
C SER A 647 1.66 10.32 0.23
N VAL A 648 2.59 9.91 1.09
CA VAL A 648 3.14 8.55 1.08
C VAL A 648 2.06 7.53 1.47
N ILE A 649 1.30 7.80 2.53
CA ILE A 649 0.20 6.93 2.97
C ILE A 649 -0.85 6.78 1.87
N ALA A 650 -1.29 7.88 1.25
CA ALA A 650 -2.23 7.90 0.14
C ALA A 650 -1.75 7.03 -1.02
N LYS A 651 -0.48 7.18 -1.42
CA LYS A 651 0.11 6.40 -2.51
C LYS A 651 0.19 4.92 -2.21
N TYR A 652 0.51 4.53 -0.97
CA TYR A 652 0.48 3.11 -0.56
C TYR A 652 -0.93 2.53 -0.58
N ILE A 653 -1.94 3.30 -0.19
CA ILE A 653 -3.34 2.86 -0.23
C ILE A 653 -3.79 2.66 -1.68
N GLU A 654 -3.52 3.63 -2.55
CA GLU A 654 -3.83 3.54 -3.98
C GLU A 654 -3.19 2.28 -4.58
N TRP A 655 -1.88 2.12 -4.37
CA TRP A 655 -1.13 1.00 -4.94
C TRP A 655 -1.63 -0.36 -4.44
N GLU A 656 -1.91 -0.48 -3.15
CA GLU A 656 -2.45 -1.71 -2.55
C GLU A 656 -3.81 -2.09 -3.13
N LEU A 657 -4.74 -1.13 -3.22
CA LEU A 657 -6.10 -1.41 -3.71
C LEU A 657 -6.14 -1.57 -5.24
N VAL A 658 -5.28 -0.89 -5.98
CA VAL A 658 -5.07 -1.13 -7.40
C VAL A 658 -4.55 -2.55 -7.63
N ALA A 659 -3.56 -3.01 -6.87
CA ALA A 659 -3.05 -4.37 -6.96
C ALA A 659 -4.14 -5.41 -6.65
N ASN A 660 -4.94 -5.17 -5.60
CA ASN A 660 -6.05 -6.06 -5.23
C ASN A 660 -7.10 -6.17 -6.35
N ALA A 661 -7.57 -5.04 -6.89
CA ALA A 661 -8.50 -5.01 -8.01
C ALA A 661 -7.92 -5.74 -9.23
N TYR A 662 -6.65 -5.53 -9.49
CA TYR A 662 -5.92 -6.15 -10.57
C TYR A 662 -5.84 -7.67 -10.44
N HIS A 663 -5.51 -8.15 -9.24
CA HIS A 663 -5.46 -9.58 -8.95
C HIS A 663 -6.83 -10.25 -9.09
N ILE A 664 -7.92 -9.56 -8.72
CA ILE A 664 -9.28 -10.06 -8.94
C ILE A 664 -9.60 -10.14 -10.44
N HIS A 665 -9.18 -9.12 -11.22
CA HIS A 665 -9.33 -9.12 -12.66
C HIS A 665 -8.62 -10.32 -13.31
N LEU A 666 -7.37 -10.58 -12.94
CA LEU A 666 -6.62 -11.74 -13.42
C LEU A 666 -7.31 -13.07 -13.10
N LEU A 667 -7.85 -13.22 -11.89
CA LEU A 667 -8.59 -14.41 -11.48
C LEU A 667 -9.85 -14.64 -12.31
N ARG A 668 -10.48 -13.59 -12.84
CA ARG A 668 -11.69 -13.64 -13.64
C ARG A 668 -11.45 -13.83 -15.14
N GLY A 669 -10.20 -14.05 -15.55
CA GLY A 669 -9.86 -14.34 -16.94
C GLY A 669 -9.15 -13.22 -17.71
N GLY A 670 -9.00 -12.03 -17.11
CA GLY A 670 -8.02 -11.00 -17.46
C GLY A 670 -8.02 -10.49 -18.90
N GLU A 671 -9.15 -10.10 -19.49
CA GLU A 671 -9.14 -9.35 -20.75
C GLU A 671 -8.83 -7.88 -20.48
N VAL A 672 -7.83 -7.34 -21.16
CA VAL A 672 -7.51 -5.92 -21.20
C VAL A 672 -8.18 -5.28 -22.41
N ASP A 673 -8.59 -4.02 -22.30
CA ASP A 673 -9.27 -3.29 -23.37
C ASP A 673 -8.54 -3.44 -24.71
N SER A 674 -9.30 -3.67 -25.78
CA SER A 674 -8.84 -3.94 -27.14
C SER A 674 -7.98 -2.83 -27.78
N THR A 675 -7.87 -1.67 -27.14
CA THR A 675 -6.99 -0.57 -27.56
C THR A 675 -5.53 -0.76 -27.10
N SER A 676 -5.27 -1.64 -26.14
CA SER A 676 -3.91 -1.99 -25.74
C SER A 676 -3.42 -3.22 -26.51
N GLN A 677 -2.22 -3.14 -27.06
CA GLN A 677 -1.57 -4.30 -27.70
C GLN A 677 -1.11 -5.38 -26.69
N ASN A 678 -1.34 -5.18 -25.42
CA ASN A 678 -0.90 -6.04 -24.34
C ASN A 678 -2.03 -6.97 -23.91
N THR A 679 -1.96 -8.21 -24.34
CA THR A 679 -2.79 -9.30 -23.82
C THR A 679 -2.07 -9.94 -22.63
N TYR A 680 -2.71 -9.99 -21.48
CA TYR A 680 -2.18 -10.72 -20.32
C TYR A 680 -2.41 -12.22 -20.48
N PRO A 681 -1.42 -13.05 -20.14
CA PRO A 681 -1.63 -14.49 -20.19
C PRO A 681 -2.72 -14.87 -19.19
N PRO A 682 -3.60 -15.84 -19.54
CA PRO A 682 -4.56 -16.37 -18.60
C PRO A 682 -3.84 -16.90 -17.37
N ILE A 683 -4.19 -16.38 -16.20
CA ILE A 683 -3.50 -16.74 -14.94
C ILE A 683 -3.59 -18.23 -14.61
N MET A 684 -4.57 -18.90 -15.22
CA MET A 684 -4.79 -20.33 -15.06
C MET A 684 -3.95 -21.17 -16.01
N GLU A 685 -3.21 -20.57 -16.94
CA GLU A 685 -2.26 -21.33 -17.73
C GLU A 685 -1.23 -22.01 -16.83
N LYS A 686 -0.91 -23.25 -17.18
CA LYS A 686 0.01 -24.07 -16.36
C LYS A 686 1.41 -23.47 -16.28
N SER A 687 1.79 -22.61 -17.23
CA SER A 687 3.11 -21.96 -17.24
C SER A 687 3.17 -20.85 -18.29
N TRP A 688 3.87 -19.78 -17.95
CA TRP A 688 4.23 -18.69 -18.88
C TRP A 688 5.64 -18.16 -18.58
N PRO A 689 6.32 -17.56 -19.55
CA PRO A 689 7.60 -16.90 -19.32
C PRO A 689 7.36 -15.53 -18.68
N ALA A 690 7.98 -15.28 -17.54
CA ALA A 690 7.99 -13.97 -16.89
C ALA A 690 9.42 -13.43 -16.86
N ARG A 691 9.60 -12.12 -16.98
CA ARG A 691 10.93 -11.50 -16.98
C ARG A 691 11.38 -11.19 -15.56
N ILE A 692 12.60 -11.56 -15.23
CA ILE A 692 13.22 -11.20 -13.95
C ILE A 692 13.57 -9.71 -13.98
N VAL A 693 12.94 -8.93 -13.10
CA VAL A 693 13.11 -7.47 -13.02
C VAL A 693 13.88 -7.01 -11.80
N SER A 694 13.94 -7.83 -10.75
CA SER A 694 14.74 -7.51 -9.56
C SER A 694 15.12 -8.77 -8.81
N LEU A 695 16.32 -8.78 -8.27
CA LEU A 695 16.87 -9.84 -7.43
C LEU A 695 17.21 -9.25 -6.06
N ARG A 696 16.48 -9.67 -5.01
CA ARG A 696 16.67 -9.20 -3.63
C ARG A 696 16.44 -10.35 -2.68
N THR A 697 17.47 -10.83 -2.03
CA THR A 697 17.37 -11.97 -1.10
C THR A 697 16.24 -11.75 -0.06
N PRO A 698 15.31 -12.69 0.12
CA PRO A 698 15.27 -14.04 -0.48
C PRO A 698 14.36 -14.15 -1.72
N TRP A 699 14.01 -13.04 -2.38
CA TRP A 699 13.00 -12.96 -3.43
C TRP A 699 13.58 -12.63 -4.81
N VAL A 700 12.98 -13.25 -5.82
CA VAL A 700 13.09 -12.91 -7.24
C VAL A 700 11.80 -12.26 -7.66
N TYR A 701 11.85 -11.06 -8.20
CA TYR A 701 10.69 -10.33 -8.72
C TYR A 701 10.61 -10.51 -10.23
N LEU A 702 9.43 -10.84 -10.71
CA LEU A 702 9.18 -11.17 -12.10
C LEU A 702 8.04 -10.32 -12.64
N ASP A 703 8.24 -9.77 -13.84
CA ASP A 703 7.23 -9.07 -14.62
C ASP A 703 6.57 -10.05 -15.58
N LEU A 704 5.24 -10.16 -15.51
CA LEU A 704 4.49 -11.15 -16.25
C LEU A 704 4.32 -10.79 -17.74
N ASN A 705 4.31 -9.50 -18.07
CA ASN A 705 3.97 -9.02 -19.42
C ASN A 705 5.01 -8.11 -20.08
N ASP A 706 6.17 -7.95 -19.48
CA ASP A 706 7.20 -7.03 -19.99
C ASP A 706 6.82 -5.54 -19.98
N ASP A 707 5.74 -5.14 -19.32
CA ASP A 707 5.25 -3.75 -19.22
C ASP A 707 5.38 -3.13 -17.83
N GLY A 708 5.85 -3.91 -16.85
CA GLY A 708 6.02 -3.49 -15.46
C GLY A 708 4.72 -3.43 -14.65
N ALA A 709 3.59 -3.74 -15.25
CA ALA A 709 2.29 -3.55 -14.65
C ALA A 709 1.91 -4.67 -13.67
N ILE A 710 2.26 -5.92 -14.01
CA ILE A 710 1.99 -7.06 -13.12
C ILE A 710 3.31 -7.69 -12.70
N GLN A 711 3.65 -7.46 -11.45
CA GLN A 711 4.81 -8.08 -10.85
C GLN A 711 4.40 -9.18 -9.87
N GLY A 712 5.01 -10.35 -10.05
CA GLY A 712 4.98 -11.44 -9.10
C GLY A 712 6.32 -11.61 -8.40
N ARG A 713 6.31 -12.37 -7.32
CA ARG A 713 7.54 -12.72 -6.60
C ARG A 713 7.69 -14.23 -6.48
N MET A 714 8.93 -14.69 -6.49
CA MET A 714 9.29 -16.08 -6.30
C MET A 714 10.39 -16.18 -5.25
N HIS A 715 10.20 -17.04 -4.26
CA HIS A 715 11.22 -17.24 -3.23
C HIS A 715 12.35 -18.14 -3.76
N LEU A 716 13.61 -17.81 -3.50
CA LEU A 716 14.79 -18.59 -3.95
C LEU A 716 14.69 -20.08 -3.66
N ARG A 717 14.16 -20.47 -2.49
CA ARG A 717 13.95 -21.88 -2.12
C ARG A 717 12.98 -22.64 -3.04
N GLN A 718 12.22 -21.94 -3.87
CA GLN A 718 11.29 -22.55 -4.80
C GLN A 718 11.94 -22.79 -6.16
N MET A 719 12.94 -21.96 -6.53
CA MET A 719 13.66 -22.09 -7.79
C MET A 719 14.47 -23.40 -7.83
N ASP A 720 15.03 -23.80 -6.71
CA ASP A 720 15.64 -25.12 -6.54
C ASP A 720 15.41 -25.65 -5.12
N SER A 721 14.66 -26.75 -5.00
CA SER A 721 14.35 -27.36 -3.71
C SER A 721 15.48 -28.27 -3.18
N LYS A 722 16.48 -28.57 -4.02
CA LYS A 722 17.56 -29.50 -3.71
C LYS A 722 18.85 -28.77 -3.30
N GLN A 723 19.00 -27.54 -3.72
CA GLN A 723 20.22 -26.74 -3.47
C GLN A 723 19.83 -25.39 -2.85
N ARG A 724 20.71 -24.86 -2.02
CA ARG A 724 20.61 -23.49 -1.57
C ARG A 724 21.08 -22.56 -2.71
N LEU A 725 20.30 -21.52 -2.99
CA LEU A 725 20.63 -20.51 -3.97
C LEU A 725 21.00 -19.21 -3.26
N ASN A 726 21.91 -18.48 -3.84
CA ASN A 726 22.29 -17.12 -3.44
C ASN A 726 22.11 -16.18 -4.63
N ILE A 727 21.90 -14.91 -4.33
CA ILE A 727 21.98 -13.82 -5.29
C ILE A 727 23.39 -13.26 -5.16
N ASP A 728 24.05 -12.95 -6.28
CA ASP A 728 25.36 -12.32 -6.31
C ASP A 728 25.32 -10.90 -5.69
N GLU A 729 26.48 -10.37 -5.37
CA GLU A 729 26.61 -9.06 -4.70
C GLU A 729 26.02 -7.90 -5.52
N ASN A 730 26.04 -8.01 -6.84
CA ASN A 730 25.50 -7.01 -7.76
C ASN A 730 23.99 -7.16 -8.03
N GLY A 731 23.34 -8.23 -7.53
CA GLY A 731 21.93 -8.50 -7.79
C GLY A 731 21.64 -8.84 -9.25
N LEU A 732 22.58 -9.45 -9.98
CA LEU A 732 22.47 -9.78 -11.40
C LEU A 732 22.19 -11.24 -11.67
N GLU A 733 22.67 -12.14 -10.80
CA GLU A 733 22.56 -13.58 -11.00
C GLU A 733 22.08 -14.31 -9.76
N VAL A 734 21.32 -15.37 -10.01
CA VAL A 734 20.97 -16.37 -9.00
C VAL A 734 21.82 -17.62 -9.27
N SER A 735 22.62 -18.04 -8.33
CA SER A 735 23.51 -19.19 -8.47
C SER A 735 23.43 -20.16 -7.28
N SER A 736 23.93 -21.37 -7.46
CA SER A 736 24.05 -22.36 -6.38
C SER A 736 25.03 -21.83 -5.31
N ALA A 737 24.64 -22.01 -4.02
CA ALA A 737 25.49 -21.58 -2.91
C ALA A 737 26.77 -22.46 -2.77
N GLU A 738 26.71 -23.70 -3.23
CA GLU A 738 27.84 -24.62 -3.26
C GLU A 738 28.32 -24.81 -4.71
N PRO A 739 29.64 -24.84 -4.95
CA PRO A 739 30.17 -25.09 -6.28
C PRO A 739 29.89 -26.52 -6.75
N GLY A 740 29.77 -26.71 -8.04
CA GLY A 740 29.65 -28.01 -8.69
C GLY A 740 30.94 -28.84 -8.61
N ARG A 741 30.93 -30.02 -9.23
CA ARG A 741 32.11 -30.92 -9.31
C ARG A 741 33.29 -30.31 -10.10
N ASP A 742 32.99 -29.35 -10.94
CA ASP A 742 33.91 -28.54 -11.76
C ASP A 742 34.51 -27.34 -11.00
N GLY A 743 34.05 -27.10 -9.76
CA GLY A 743 34.46 -25.96 -8.94
C GLY A 743 33.71 -24.67 -9.24
N GLU A 744 32.75 -24.70 -10.19
CA GLU A 744 31.98 -23.51 -10.58
C GLU A 744 30.59 -23.51 -9.93
N HIS A 745 30.07 -22.30 -9.66
CA HIS A 745 28.69 -22.11 -9.21
C HIS A 745 27.72 -22.18 -10.39
N ARG A 746 26.75 -23.04 -10.29
CA ARG A 746 25.72 -23.17 -11.34
C ARG A 746 24.81 -21.97 -11.33
N VAL A 747 24.81 -21.19 -12.39
CA VAL A 747 23.85 -20.10 -12.61
C VAL A 747 22.48 -20.68 -12.95
N VAL A 748 21.45 -20.24 -12.22
CA VAL A 748 20.06 -20.70 -12.35
C VAL A 748 19.22 -19.67 -13.09
N ALA A 749 19.48 -18.38 -12.88
CA ALA A 749 18.73 -17.29 -13.51
C ALA A 749 19.53 -15.99 -13.49
N ARG A 750 19.24 -15.09 -14.44
CA ARG A 750 19.86 -13.77 -14.55
C ARG A 750 18.82 -12.67 -14.62
N LEU A 751 19.16 -11.50 -14.12
CA LEU A 751 18.38 -10.29 -14.26
C LEU A 751 18.10 -10.00 -15.74
N GLY A 752 16.87 -9.60 -16.07
CA GLY A 752 16.43 -9.34 -17.44
C GLY A 752 16.09 -10.57 -18.27
N GLU A 753 16.38 -11.79 -17.83
CA GLU A 753 16.02 -13.02 -18.54
C GLU A 753 14.57 -13.43 -18.30
N LYS A 754 13.99 -14.17 -19.26
CA LYS A 754 12.68 -14.80 -19.09
C LYS A 754 12.83 -16.11 -18.33
N TYR A 755 12.01 -16.28 -17.31
CA TYR A 755 11.99 -17.46 -16.48
C TYR A 755 10.61 -18.14 -16.53
N PRO A 756 10.51 -19.45 -16.84
CA PRO A 756 9.25 -20.15 -16.92
C PRO A 756 8.65 -20.31 -15.51
N CYS A 757 7.48 -19.74 -15.30
CA CYS A 757 6.82 -19.77 -14.00
C CYS A 757 5.35 -20.16 -14.12
N ARG A 758 4.76 -20.50 -12.98
CA ARG A 758 3.33 -20.77 -12.78
C ARG A 758 2.84 -20.07 -11.53
N LEU A 759 1.54 -19.83 -11.47
CA LEU A 759 0.91 -19.28 -10.28
C LEU A 759 1.02 -20.26 -9.11
N ARG A 760 1.42 -19.75 -7.96
CA ARG A 760 1.43 -20.45 -6.68
C ARG A 760 0.38 -19.92 -5.73
N GLY A 761 0.15 -18.61 -5.73
CA GLY A 761 -0.85 -17.94 -4.91
C GLY A 761 -1.11 -16.53 -5.41
N ILE A 762 -2.34 -16.08 -5.25
CA ILE A 762 -2.77 -14.73 -5.55
C ILE A 762 -3.48 -14.16 -4.33
N ASP A 763 -2.85 -13.20 -3.70
CA ASP A 763 -3.37 -12.56 -2.50
C ASP A 763 -4.15 -11.31 -2.88
N ILE A 764 -5.48 -11.45 -2.93
CA ILE A 764 -6.40 -10.34 -3.20
C ILE A 764 -6.65 -9.46 -1.97
N TRP A 765 -6.09 -9.82 -0.83
CA TRP A 765 -6.20 -9.04 0.41
C TRP A 765 -4.95 -8.19 0.65
N GLY A 766 -3.77 -8.79 0.55
CA GLY A 766 -2.48 -8.12 0.75
C GLY A 766 -1.82 -7.58 -0.53
N GLY A 767 -2.41 -7.82 -1.71
CA GLY A 767 -1.91 -7.29 -2.97
C GLY A 767 -0.63 -7.95 -3.47
N SER A 768 -0.43 -9.27 -3.24
CA SER A 768 0.77 -9.96 -3.71
C SER A 768 0.46 -11.15 -4.63
N LEU A 769 1.37 -11.39 -5.57
CA LEU A 769 1.32 -12.51 -6.52
C LEU A 769 2.53 -13.41 -6.31
N ASP A 770 2.30 -14.60 -5.78
CA ASP A 770 3.35 -15.58 -5.54
C ASP A 770 3.46 -16.55 -6.73
N LEU A 771 4.68 -16.68 -7.23
CA LEU A 771 5.03 -17.52 -8.36
C LEU A 771 5.89 -18.72 -7.92
N ALA A 772 5.89 -19.76 -8.74
CA ALA A 772 6.78 -20.91 -8.60
C ALA A 772 7.36 -21.28 -9.97
N PRO A 773 8.50 -21.98 -10.06
CA PRO A 773 8.96 -22.56 -11.30
C PRO A 773 7.90 -23.47 -11.92
N ARG A 774 7.99 -23.61 -13.24
CA ARG A 774 7.16 -24.56 -13.98
C ARG A 774 7.28 -25.97 -13.46
#